data_118193a0ee644503a28654b22eb2a143
#
_entry.id   118193a0ee644503a28654b22eb2a143
#
_cell.length_a   1.000
_cell.length_b   1.000
_cell.length_c   1.000
_cell.angle_alpha   90.00
_cell.angle_beta   90.00
_cell.angle_gamma   90.00
#
_symmetry.space_group_name_H-M   'P 1'
#
loop_
_entity.id
_entity.type
_entity.pdbx_description
1 polymer ?
#
loop_
_entity_poly.entity_id
_entity_poly.type
_entity_poly.pdbx_seq_one_letter_code
_entity_poly.pdbx_strand_id
1 'polypeptide(L)'
;MKFIIACAVALSPLSAQQPGGPLPVPSPSAPPAVTYNGRGGQVDVRIPKVQTSPAIDGRLDEAVWGGASILTGFSQFSPVDRLPAADSTEVLVMYTDHAIYFGIRAFEPHGSVAATLADRDKIGSNDHVELFLDTFNDKRRALLFAVNPFGIQSDGTYAEGSHPDRSQDFLFESKGRVTDYGYEIEIRIPFKNIRYQQTPVQQWGIQVVRSVMHSGHEQTWTPAERGAASFLEQSGRLLDLTGLKRGLVMDVNPVMTATSTGGARSATDPTWRYRGQTPEFGGNVRWGVTPNMSLNATVNPDFSQVEADVGQTIYDPRQAISFPEKRPFFLEANENFQVPNSLIYTRRIVSPQGAAKLSGKIGGMNVGVLSAVDDGAASGLGSVNPVYNLVRLRRDVGPGSNAGLVYTDRMQGSNYNRVIAFDSRQRLGSRYVLSSQVGASFTGAGTTNRDGRPLFDFTLAQTGRSSGFNAVFEGMHPEFTASSGFVSRTGTVRAVFQPRRTWFPRNSVIQSVSFSPISDNTWEWDRFMGGTEPNDIKLNTNTSVTLRGGWAANLYTWTETFKYPAYLYSNYFVERRTVAGGILDTVPFSGTDRLTNIGVMSRVSTPQWKQFSGRAELIGGQDDNFDEWSSALILYSTVEANWLPTEKIRVSGRYLEQRVHRKSDRSLVRLRSIPRLKVEYQVSRPVFVRVVTQYDGLKVDALRDDSRTGNPILLKTATGYRRATPINRGGLRADWLFSYQPNPGTVFFMGYGANLGSAEFRPTDLQRTADGFFVKLSYVFRS
;
A
#
# COMPACT_ATOMS: atom_id res chain seq x y z
N MET A 1 18.44 51.69 26.65
CA MET A 1 17.16 52.06 27.21
C MET A 1 16.77 50.97 28.22
N LYS A 2 16.77 51.37 29.48
CA LYS A 2 16.50 50.49 30.64
C LYS A 2 15.00 50.30 30.77
N PHE A 3 14.53 49.04 30.94
CA PHE A 3 13.19 48.76 31.51
C PHE A 3 13.33 48.05 32.85
N ILE A 4 12.64 48.59 33.81
CA ILE A 4 12.64 48.29 35.22
C ILE A 4 11.61 47.16 35.47
N ILE A 5 12.03 46.15 36.25
CA ILE A 5 11.16 45.13 36.81
C ILE A 5 10.66 45.64 38.13
N ALA A 6 9.34 45.72 38.29
CA ALA A 6 8.68 45.99 39.57
C ALA A 6 8.07 44.69 40.15
N CYS A 7 8.63 44.23 41.27
CA CYS A 7 8.02 43.20 42.10
C CYS A 7 6.89 43.80 42.96
N ALA A 8 5.70 43.26 42.82
CA ALA A 8 4.59 43.52 43.77
C ALA A 8 4.44 42.30 44.72
N VAL A 9 4.68 42.57 45.98
CA VAL A 9 4.41 41.65 47.09
C VAL A 9 2.93 41.82 47.48
N ALA A 10 2.13 40.77 47.35
CA ALA A 10 0.76 40.74 47.84
C ALA A 10 0.68 40.02 49.19
N LEU A 11 0.27 40.72 50.22
CA LEU A 11 -0.09 40.20 51.52
C LEU A 11 -1.47 39.51 51.47
N SER A 12 -1.54 38.26 51.93
CA SER A 12 -2.79 37.51 52.07
C SER A 12 -3.45 37.82 53.40
N PRO A 13 -4.77 38.03 53.43
CA PRO A 13 -5.51 38.08 54.70
C PRO A 13 -5.90 36.67 55.19
N LEU A 14 -5.79 36.44 56.50
CA LEU A 14 -6.33 35.28 57.20
C LEU A 14 -7.86 35.25 57.05
N SER A 15 -8.41 34.16 56.55
CA SER A 15 -9.83 33.86 56.50
C SER A 15 -10.21 32.95 57.67
N ALA A 16 -11.24 33.32 58.38
CA ALA A 16 -11.85 32.58 59.45
C ALA A 16 -12.55 31.30 58.95
N GLN A 17 -12.45 30.22 59.73
CA GLN A 17 -13.17 28.97 59.50
C GLN A 17 -14.70 29.19 59.64
N GLN A 18 -15.45 28.78 58.60
CA GLN A 18 -16.89 28.55 58.67
C GLN A 18 -17.21 27.08 59.00
N PRO A 19 -18.25 26.80 59.77
CA PRO A 19 -18.60 25.44 60.18
C PRO A 19 -19.35 24.69 59.08
N GLY A 20 -19.00 23.42 58.95
CA GLY A 20 -19.67 22.25 58.35
C GLY A 20 -20.75 22.45 57.30
N GLY A 21 -20.37 22.33 56.06
CA GLY A 21 -21.27 21.97 54.95
C GLY A 21 -21.61 20.47 54.95
N PRO A 22 -22.75 20.06 54.38
CA PRO A 22 -23.16 18.66 54.35
C PRO A 22 -22.10 17.79 53.60
N LEU A 23 -21.86 16.60 54.13
CA LEU A 23 -20.98 15.59 53.54
C LEU A 23 -21.36 15.34 52.07
N PRO A 24 -20.39 15.20 51.15
CA PRO A 24 -20.71 14.90 49.76
C PRO A 24 -21.45 13.56 49.71
N VAL A 25 -22.62 13.57 49.10
CA VAL A 25 -23.37 12.37 48.76
C VAL A 25 -22.46 11.54 47.86
N PRO A 26 -22.22 10.25 48.17
CA PRO A 26 -21.42 9.41 47.30
C PRO A 26 -22.07 9.38 45.91
N SER A 27 -21.29 9.73 44.90
CA SER A 27 -21.71 9.58 43.50
C SER A 27 -22.19 8.16 43.26
N PRO A 28 -23.29 7.94 42.52
CA PRO A 28 -23.77 6.59 42.26
C PRO A 28 -22.63 5.77 41.63
N SER A 29 -22.33 4.65 42.30
CA SER A 29 -21.32 3.71 41.82
C SER A 29 -21.65 3.33 40.38
N ALA A 30 -20.68 3.42 39.48
CA ALA A 30 -20.83 2.95 38.12
C ALA A 30 -21.34 1.49 38.11
N PRO A 31 -22.25 1.12 37.22
CA PRO A 31 -22.69 -0.27 37.10
C PRO A 31 -21.47 -1.18 36.94
N PRO A 32 -21.48 -2.39 37.51
CA PRO A 32 -20.33 -3.28 37.43
C PRO A 32 -20.01 -3.62 35.96
N ALA A 33 -18.69 -3.66 35.64
CA ALA A 33 -18.20 -4.00 34.31
C ALA A 33 -18.74 -5.35 33.85
N VAL A 34 -19.27 -5.41 32.62
CA VAL A 34 -19.74 -6.64 31.99
C VAL A 34 -18.64 -7.19 31.12
N THR A 35 -18.29 -8.48 31.34
CA THR A 35 -17.24 -9.17 30.56
C THR A 35 -17.86 -10.01 29.44
N TYR A 36 -17.31 -9.89 28.25
CA TYR A 36 -17.72 -10.61 27.04
C TYR A 36 -16.58 -11.50 26.55
N ASN A 37 -16.78 -12.81 26.58
CA ASN A 37 -15.80 -13.80 26.15
C ASN A 37 -16.02 -14.14 24.67
N GLY A 38 -15.15 -13.66 23.77
CA GLY A 38 -15.26 -13.87 22.34
C GLY A 38 -15.20 -15.35 21.94
N ARG A 39 -14.26 -16.13 22.50
CA ARG A 39 -14.15 -17.56 22.27
C ARG A 39 -15.36 -18.33 22.85
N GLY A 40 -15.99 -17.82 23.87
CA GLY A 40 -17.24 -18.32 24.44
C GLY A 40 -18.48 -17.97 23.63
N GLY A 41 -18.35 -17.24 22.51
CA GLY A 41 -19.47 -16.83 21.67
C GLY A 41 -20.23 -15.59 22.16
N GLN A 42 -19.74 -14.90 23.18
CA GLN A 42 -20.33 -13.67 23.70
C GLN A 42 -19.83 -12.47 22.87
N VAL A 43 -20.34 -12.34 21.65
CA VAL A 43 -19.85 -11.37 20.66
C VAL A 43 -20.77 -10.17 20.44
N ASP A 44 -21.88 -10.11 21.13
CA ASP A 44 -22.84 -9.00 21.14
C ASP A 44 -22.66 -8.16 22.39
N VAL A 45 -21.97 -7.03 22.22
CA VAL A 45 -21.50 -6.19 23.32
C VAL A 45 -22.37 -4.96 23.48
N ARG A 46 -22.99 -4.81 24.64
CA ARG A 46 -23.65 -3.55 25.04
C ARG A 46 -22.63 -2.68 25.74
N ILE A 47 -22.29 -1.55 25.13
CA ILE A 47 -21.28 -0.65 25.67
C ILE A 47 -21.95 0.48 26.50
N PRO A 48 -21.40 0.79 27.67
CA PRO A 48 -21.94 1.83 28.53
C PRO A 48 -21.69 3.22 27.96
N LYS A 49 -22.71 4.10 28.06
CA LYS A 49 -22.57 5.51 27.79
C LYS A 49 -22.15 6.22 29.10
N VAL A 50 -21.00 6.89 29.05
CA VAL A 50 -20.46 7.61 30.22
C VAL A 50 -20.56 9.11 30.03
N GLN A 51 -20.64 9.85 31.14
CA GLN A 51 -20.72 11.31 31.12
C GLN A 51 -19.35 11.98 31.14
N THR A 52 -18.39 11.34 31.81
CA THR A 52 -17.03 11.85 31.96
C THR A 52 -16.07 11.14 30.99
N SER A 53 -15.31 11.91 30.24
CA SER A 53 -14.26 11.39 29.38
C SER A 53 -13.02 11.06 30.19
N PRO A 54 -12.36 9.90 29.98
CA PRO A 54 -11.03 9.65 30.53
C PRO A 54 -9.98 10.59 29.91
N ALA A 55 -8.93 10.87 30.63
CA ALA A 55 -7.73 11.47 30.06
C ALA A 55 -6.97 10.41 29.23
N ILE A 56 -6.43 10.77 28.09
CA ILE A 56 -5.67 9.83 27.26
C ILE A 56 -4.19 10.01 27.61
N ASP A 57 -3.74 9.38 28.69
CA ASP A 57 -2.37 9.48 29.20
C ASP A 57 -1.58 8.16 29.15
N GLY A 58 -2.23 7.06 28.81
CA GLY A 58 -1.67 5.71 28.69
C GLY A 58 -1.80 4.88 29.97
N ARG A 59 -2.69 5.26 30.89
CA ARG A 59 -2.98 4.58 32.15
C ARG A 59 -4.48 4.27 32.24
N LEU A 60 -4.81 3.07 32.63
CA LEU A 60 -6.20 2.65 32.83
C LEU A 60 -6.57 2.67 34.34
N ASP A 61 -6.21 3.76 35.02
CA ASP A 61 -6.40 3.91 36.48
C ASP A 61 -7.55 4.86 36.86
N GLU A 62 -8.17 5.59 35.94
CA GLU A 62 -9.32 6.40 36.23
C GLU A 62 -10.56 5.56 36.52
N ALA A 63 -11.34 6.01 37.49
CA ALA A 63 -12.55 5.32 37.96
C ALA A 63 -13.59 5.03 36.86
N VAL A 64 -13.63 5.83 35.79
CA VAL A 64 -14.56 5.64 34.67
C VAL A 64 -14.32 4.33 33.92
N TRP A 65 -13.08 3.83 33.83
CA TRP A 65 -12.75 2.54 33.24
C TRP A 65 -13.36 1.36 34.02
N GLY A 66 -13.60 1.50 35.31
CA GLY A 66 -14.25 0.47 36.11
C GLY A 66 -15.69 0.13 35.71
N GLY A 67 -16.35 1.01 34.95
CA GLY A 67 -17.68 0.76 34.37
C GLY A 67 -17.69 0.30 32.92
N ALA A 68 -16.55 0.20 32.26
CA ALA A 68 -16.46 -0.18 30.85
C ALA A 68 -16.82 -1.64 30.61
N SER A 69 -17.34 -1.97 29.43
CA SER A 69 -17.49 -3.36 28.98
C SER A 69 -16.12 -3.93 28.63
N ILE A 70 -15.85 -5.19 29.01
CA ILE A 70 -14.55 -5.84 28.86
C ILE A 70 -14.64 -6.98 27.83
N LEU A 71 -13.83 -6.92 26.77
CA LEU A 71 -13.70 -7.96 25.75
C LEU A 71 -12.51 -8.85 26.12
N THR A 72 -12.75 -10.16 26.27
CA THR A 72 -11.75 -11.15 26.66
C THR A 72 -11.89 -12.41 25.82
N GLY A 73 -11.09 -13.46 26.06
CA GLY A 73 -11.23 -14.75 25.42
C GLY A 73 -10.78 -14.74 23.97
N PHE A 74 -9.64 -14.13 23.69
CA PHE A 74 -9.02 -14.11 22.36
C PHE A 74 -8.64 -15.48 21.88
N SER A 75 -8.65 -15.67 20.57
CA SER A 75 -8.23 -16.87 19.86
C SER A 75 -7.09 -16.55 18.92
N GLN A 76 -6.16 -17.47 18.72
CA GLN A 76 -5.14 -17.36 17.68
C GLN A 76 -5.81 -17.35 16.30
N PHE A 77 -5.38 -16.44 15.45
CA PHE A 77 -5.81 -16.31 14.05
C PHE A 77 -4.73 -16.78 13.07
N SER A 78 -3.47 -16.43 13.36
CA SER A 78 -2.33 -16.82 12.54
C SER A 78 -1.20 -17.33 13.46
N PRO A 79 -0.42 -18.35 13.07
CA PRO A 79 -0.47 -19.13 11.82
C PRO A 79 -1.50 -20.27 11.83
N VAL A 80 -2.08 -20.61 12.97
CA VAL A 80 -3.13 -21.64 13.13
C VAL A 80 -4.34 -21.01 13.77
N ASP A 81 -5.45 -20.97 13.06
CA ASP A 81 -6.69 -20.37 13.53
C ASP A 81 -7.43 -21.19 14.59
N ARG A 82 -8.27 -20.52 15.41
CA ARG A 82 -9.16 -21.08 16.45
C ARG A 82 -8.48 -21.73 17.65
N LEU A 83 -7.17 -21.70 17.78
CA LEU A 83 -6.52 -22.10 19.03
C LEU A 83 -6.76 -21.03 20.11
N PRO A 84 -6.74 -21.38 21.41
CA PRO A 84 -6.66 -20.35 22.44
C PRO A 84 -5.46 -19.46 22.24
N ALA A 85 -5.63 -18.14 22.44
CA ALA A 85 -4.51 -17.22 22.48
C ALA A 85 -3.53 -17.61 23.62
N ALA A 86 -2.23 -17.59 23.35
CA ALA A 86 -1.21 -17.91 24.37
C ALA A 86 -1.08 -16.77 25.38
N ASP A 87 -1.22 -15.53 24.91
CA ASP A 87 -1.09 -14.31 25.72
C ASP A 87 -2.47 -13.67 25.90
N SER A 88 -2.83 -13.32 27.13
CA SER A 88 -4.13 -12.73 27.46
C SER A 88 -4.23 -11.29 26.96
N THR A 89 -5.45 -10.90 26.59
CA THR A 89 -5.79 -9.53 26.20
C THR A 89 -7.15 -9.16 26.77
N GLU A 90 -7.23 -7.97 27.34
CA GLU A 90 -8.48 -7.33 27.79
C GLU A 90 -8.64 -6.02 27.01
N VAL A 91 -9.84 -5.81 26.45
CA VAL A 91 -10.18 -4.55 25.78
C VAL A 91 -11.42 -3.96 26.45
N LEU A 92 -11.22 -2.86 27.12
CA LEU A 92 -12.28 -2.08 27.77
C LEU A 92 -12.89 -1.15 26.72
N VAL A 93 -14.22 -1.06 26.67
CA VAL A 93 -14.92 -0.21 25.69
C VAL A 93 -16.08 0.55 26.36
N MET A 94 -16.17 1.85 26.04
CA MET A 94 -17.26 2.75 26.49
C MET A 94 -17.36 3.93 25.50
N TYR A 95 -18.41 4.74 25.62
CA TYR A 95 -18.56 5.91 24.75
C TYR A 95 -19.22 7.09 25.47
N THR A 96 -19.01 8.28 24.92
CA THR A 96 -19.71 9.53 25.27
C THR A 96 -20.57 9.99 24.09
N ASP A 97 -21.21 11.15 24.17
CA ASP A 97 -21.91 11.77 23.03
C ASP A 97 -20.97 12.06 21.84
N HIS A 98 -19.66 12.23 22.09
CA HIS A 98 -18.71 12.77 21.11
C HIS A 98 -17.63 11.80 20.65
N ALA A 99 -17.36 10.72 21.39
CA ALA A 99 -16.28 9.78 21.08
C ALA A 99 -16.56 8.38 21.65
N ILE A 100 -15.94 7.38 21.02
CA ILE A 100 -15.79 6.03 21.58
C ILE A 100 -14.36 5.89 22.12
N TYR A 101 -14.24 5.15 23.23
CA TYR A 101 -12.99 4.96 23.97
C TYR A 101 -12.68 3.48 24.08
N PHE A 102 -11.40 3.14 23.89
CA PHE A 102 -10.87 1.80 24.10
C PHE A 102 -9.68 1.87 25.06
N GLY A 103 -9.74 1.05 26.12
CA GLY A 103 -8.62 0.77 27.01
C GLY A 103 -8.13 -0.65 26.77
N ILE A 104 -6.85 -0.87 26.61
CA ILE A 104 -6.28 -2.17 26.27
C ILE A 104 -5.26 -2.56 27.32
N ARG A 105 -5.41 -3.76 27.91
CA ARG A 105 -4.41 -4.45 28.72
C ARG A 105 -3.96 -5.68 27.96
N ALA A 106 -2.72 -5.68 27.53
CA ALA A 106 -2.11 -6.78 26.79
C ALA A 106 -1.02 -7.41 27.65
N PHE A 107 -1.25 -8.67 28.02
CA PHE A 107 -0.32 -9.40 28.88
C PHE A 107 0.73 -10.11 28.03
N GLU A 108 1.98 -10.02 28.44
CA GLU A 108 3.15 -10.68 27.81
C GLU A 108 4.20 -11.03 28.86
N PRO A 109 5.07 -12.03 28.57
CA PRO A 109 6.20 -12.29 29.45
C PRO A 109 7.07 -11.05 29.63
N HIS A 110 7.60 -10.88 30.86
CA HIS A 110 8.42 -9.72 31.18
C HIS A 110 9.58 -9.52 30.18
N GLY A 111 9.72 -8.30 29.66
CA GLY A 111 10.78 -7.92 28.72
C GLY A 111 10.59 -8.40 27.26
N SER A 112 9.51 -9.12 26.93
CA SER A 112 9.23 -9.61 25.59
C SER A 112 8.63 -8.55 24.65
N VAL A 113 8.02 -7.50 25.19
CA VAL A 113 7.35 -6.44 24.43
C VAL A 113 8.30 -5.79 23.43
N ALA A 114 7.95 -5.86 22.16
CA ALA A 114 8.67 -5.24 21.04
C ALA A 114 7.99 -3.92 20.65
N ALA A 115 8.53 -2.80 21.07
CA ALA A 115 7.99 -1.48 20.77
C ALA A 115 9.08 -0.49 20.37
N THR A 116 8.79 0.39 19.44
CA THR A 116 9.66 1.49 19.02
C THR A 116 8.86 2.78 18.87
N LEU A 117 9.49 3.91 19.17
CA LEU A 117 9.03 5.19 18.66
C LEU A 117 9.24 5.19 17.14
N ALA A 118 8.23 5.50 16.40
CA ALA A 118 8.24 5.49 14.94
C ALA A 118 7.35 6.62 14.42
N ASP A 119 7.52 6.92 13.15
CA ASP A 119 6.53 7.72 12.41
C ASP A 119 5.20 6.96 12.31
N ARG A 120 4.10 7.69 12.08
CA ARG A 120 2.79 7.10 11.82
C ARG A 120 2.88 6.02 10.73
N ASP A 121 2.08 4.96 10.85
CA ASP A 121 2.01 3.80 9.94
C ASP A 121 3.27 2.92 9.85
N LYS A 122 4.24 3.12 10.75
CA LYS A 122 5.50 2.34 10.79
C LYS A 122 5.57 1.38 11.98
N ILE A 123 4.43 0.87 12.44
CA ILE A 123 4.34 -0.03 13.61
C ILE A 123 4.36 -1.52 13.27
N GLY A 124 4.41 -1.92 12.00
CA GLY A 124 4.29 -3.32 11.56
C GLY A 124 5.35 -4.29 12.11
N SER A 125 6.45 -3.79 12.67
CA SER A 125 7.48 -4.57 13.37
C SER A 125 7.37 -4.52 14.90
N ASN A 126 6.28 -3.97 15.42
CA ASN A 126 6.03 -3.82 16.86
C ASN A 126 4.83 -4.68 17.28
N ASP A 127 4.79 -5.05 18.56
CA ASP A 127 3.54 -5.46 19.18
C ASP A 127 2.51 -4.34 18.97
N HIS A 128 1.31 -4.69 18.61
CA HIS A 128 0.24 -3.71 18.42
C HIS A 128 -1.13 -4.35 18.51
N VAL A 129 -2.11 -3.52 18.80
CA VAL A 129 -3.52 -3.90 18.74
C VAL A 129 -4.20 -3.08 17.69
N GLU A 130 -4.99 -3.73 16.84
CA GLU A 130 -5.74 -3.14 15.74
C GLU A 130 -7.24 -3.36 15.92
N LEU A 131 -8.00 -2.29 15.84
CA LEU A 131 -9.46 -2.26 15.90
C LEU A 131 -10.01 -2.19 14.48
N PHE A 132 -10.89 -3.11 14.10
CA PHE A 132 -11.70 -3.09 12.90
C PHE A 132 -13.10 -2.63 13.27
N LEU A 133 -13.48 -1.43 12.92
CA LEU A 133 -14.80 -0.86 13.20
C LEU A 133 -15.63 -0.76 11.91
N ASP A 134 -16.61 -1.64 11.75
CA ASP A 134 -17.61 -1.56 10.69
C ASP A 134 -18.78 -0.69 11.16
N THR A 135 -18.64 0.62 10.99
CA THR A 135 -19.60 1.64 11.45
C THR A 135 -20.91 1.66 10.66
N PHE A 136 -20.97 0.97 9.53
CA PHE A 136 -22.18 0.75 8.73
C PHE A 136 -22.81 -0.62 8.98
N ASN A 137 -22.11 -1.52 9.67
CA ASN A 137 -22.50 -2.91 9.94
C ASN A 137 -22.92 -3.66 8.65
N ASP A 138 -22.23 -3.36 7.55
CA ASP A 138 -22.51 -3.95 6.24
C ASP A 138 -21.64 -5.18 5.94
N LYS A 139 -20.70 -5.51 6.84
CA LYS A 139 -19.80 -6.65 6.76
C LYS A 139 -18.89 -6.64 5.54
N ARG A 140 -18.52 -5.47 5.06
CA ARG A 140 -17.70 -5.30 3.86
C ARG A 140 -16.54 -4.35 4.00
N ARG A 141 -16.71 -3.34 4.84
CA ARG A 141 -15.68 -2.35 5.10
C ARG A 141 -15.60 -2.06 6.57
N ALA A 142 -14.39 -1.87 7.04
CA ALA A 142 -14.11 -1.43 8.38
C ALA A 142 -13.09 -0.27 8.35
N LEU A 143 -13.21 0.63 9.31
CA LEU A 143 -12.17 1.57 9.68
C LEU A 143 -11.15 0.83 10.53
N LEU A 144 -9.88 1.10 10.29
CA LEU A 144 -8.77 0.48 11.01
C LEU A 144 -8.13 1.51 11.94
N PHE A 145 -7.87 1.10 13.18
CA PHE A 145 -7.13 1.90 14.16
C PHE A 145 -6.17 0.97 14.90
N ALA A 146 -4.89 1.07 14.59
CA ALA A 146 -3.85 0.27 15.22
C ALA A 146 -2.94 1.15 16.08
N VAL A 147 -2.53 0.63 17.22
CA VAL A 147 -1.69 1.35 18.18
C VAL A 147 -0.67 0.40 18.79
N ASN A 148 0.60 0.82 18.84
CA ASN A 148 1.68 0.08 19.48
C ASN A 148 1.80 0.44 20.97
N PRO A 149 2.61 -0.28 21.79
CA PRO A 149 2.77 -0.03 23.23
C PRO A 149 3.23 1.40 23.60
N PHE A 150 3.83 2.14 22.69
CA PHE A 150 4.16 3.56 22.91
C PHE A 150 3.07 4.52 22.40
N GLY A 151 1.91 3.98 21.99
CA GLY A 151 0.78 4.74 21.48
C GLY A 151 1.03 5.33 20.09
N ILE A 152 2.01 4.83 19.32
CA ILE A 152 2.20 5.21 17.91
C ILE A 152 1.04 4.63 17.11
N GLN A 153 0.48 5.45 16.24
CA GLN A 153 -0.72 5.17 15.47
C GLN A 153 -0.40 4.59 14.10
N SER A 154 -1.26 3.69 13.65
CA SER A 154 -1.41 3.32 12.25
C SER A 154 -2.90 3.12 11.97
N ASP A 155 -3.39 3.64 10.88
CA ASP A 155 -4.81 3.59 10.58
C ASP A 155 -5.07 3.45 9.08
N GLY A 156 -6.33 3.35 8.71
CA GLY A 156 -6.71 3.15 7.33
C GLY A 156 -8.09 2.55 7.19
N THR A 157 -8.30 1.87 6.08
CA THR A 157 -9.55 1.17 5.76
C THR A 157 -9.28 -0.26 5.32
N TYR A 158 -10.24 -1.12 5.59
CA TYR A 158 -10.26 -2.50 5.11
C TYR A 158 -11.52 -2.73 4.29
N ALA A 159 -11.38 -3.36 3.14
CA ALA A 159 -12.50 -3.84 2.34
C ALA A 159 -12.35 -5.35 2.11
N GLU A 160 -13.44 -6.10 2.19
CA GLU A 160 -13.46 -7.53 1.97
C GLU A 160 -12.86 -7.91 0.61
N GLY A 161 -11.90 -8.83 0.64
CA GLY A 161 -11.18 -9.30 -0.55
C GLY A 161 -10.01 -8.42 -0.99
N SER A 162 -9.67 -7.37 -0.21
CA SER A 162 -8.48 -6.55 -0.43
C SER A 162 -7.53 -6.60 0.76
N HIS A 163 -6.32 -6.09 0.59
CA HIS A 163 -5.43 -5.82 1.71
C HIS A 163 -5.85 -4.52 2.43
N PRO A 164 -5.52 -4.35 3.72
CA PRO A 164 -5.68 -3.08 4.42
C PRO A 164 -5.02 -1.92 3.66
N ASP A 165 -5.77 -0.85 3.44
CA ASP A 165 -5.28 0.40 2.83
C ASP A 165 -4.98 1.39 3.96
N ARG A 166 -3.69 1.61 4.24
CA ARG A 166 -3.19 2.52 5.27
C ARG A 166 -2.78 3.88 4.72
N SER A 167 -3.27 4.22 3.55
CA SER A 167 -2.97 5.51 2.92
C SER A 167 -3.83 6.67 3.44
N GLN A 168 -4.94 6.35 4.10
CA GLN A 168 -5.87 7.32 4.65
C GLN A 168 -5.64 7.49 6.15
N ASP A 169 -5.37 8.72 6.57
CA ASP A 169 -5.21 9.10 7.98
C ASP A 169 -6.53 9.53 8.62
N PHE A 170 -6.84 8.99 9.79
CA PHE A 170 -7.91 9.43 10.69
C PHE A 170 -7.33 10.19 11.88
N LEU A 171 -8.01 11.22 12.32
CA LEU A 171 -7.62 11.92 13.54
C LEU A 171 -8.24 11.23 14.75
N PHE A 172 -7.40 10.61 15.57
CA PHE A 172 -7.76 10.02 16.86
C PHE A 172 -6.64 10.23 17.87
N GLU A 173 -6.92 10.05 19.14
CA GLU A 173 -5.95 10.19 20.22
C GLU A 173 -5.56 8.82 20.73
N SER A 174 -4.27 8.65 21.03
CA SER A 174 -3.78 7.43 21.65
C SER A 174 -2.56 7.69 22.52
N LYS A 175 -2.44 6.93 23.57
CA LYS A 175 -1.27 6.83 24.43
C LYS A 175 -1.09 5.39 24.87
N GLY A 176 0.14 5.02 25.17
CA GLY A 176 0.42 3.70 25.69
C GLY A 176 1.71 3.72 26.51
N ARG A 177 1.86 2.70 27.34
CA ARG A 177 3.03 2.46 28.19
C ARG A 177 3.32 0.97 28.29
N VAL A 178 4.60 0.64 28.36
CA VAL A 178 5.05 -0.70 28.73
C VAL A 178 4.96 -0.84 30.24
N THR A 179 4.49 -2.00 30.71
CA THR A 179 4.32 -2.35 32.12
C THR A 179 5.11 -3.61 32.45
N ASP A 180 5.16 -4.00 33.71
CA ASP A 180 5.84 -5.25 34.14
C ASP A 180 5.15 -6.52 33.63
N TYR A 181 3.84 -6.45 33.32
CA TYR A 181 3.03 -7.57 32.82
C TYR A 181 2.77 -7.54 31.31
N GLY A 182 3.30 -6.53 30.57
CA GLY A 182 3.07 -6.33 29.15
C GLY A 182 2.94 -4.86 28.79
N TYR A 183 1.74 -4.41 28.38
CA TYR A 183 1.51 -3.00 28.04
C TYR A 183 0.04 -2.59 28.18
N GLU A 184 -0.16 -1.30 28.39
CA GLU A 184 -1.47 -0.63 28.36
C GLU A 184 -1.53 0.38 27.22
N ILE A 185 -2.73 0.54 26.64
CA ILE A 185 -3.02 1.53 25.60
C ILE A 185 -4.39 2.15 25.88
N GLU A 186 -4.49 3.45 25.68
CA GLU A 186 -5.75 4.20 25.61
C GLU A 186 -5.94 4.78 24.21
N ILE A 187 -7.17 4.69 23.70
CA ILE A 187 -7.58 5.20 22.40
C ILE A 187 -8.89 5.98 22.55
N ARG A 188 -8.94 7.18 21.97
CA ARG A 188 -10.14 7.99 21.83
C ARG A 188 -10.40 8.27 20.37
N ILE A 189 -11.55 7.84 19.84
CA ILE A 189 -11.95 8.05 18.45
C ILE A 189 -13.16 9.01 18.42
N PRO A 190 -12.97 10.28 18.05
CA PRO A 190 -14.06 11.26 17.95
C PRO A 190 -15.01 10.92 16.81
N PHE A 191 -16.33 10.96 17.07
CA PHE A 191 -17.34 10.67 16.04
C PHE A 191 -17.33 11.65 14.86
N LYS A 192 -16.84 12.88 15.05
CA LYS A 192 -16.69 13.85 13.96
C LYS A 192 -15.67 13.41 12.89
N ASN A 193 -14.71 12.54 13.24
CA ASN A 193 -13.64 12.12 12.35
C ASN A 193 -13.94 10.83 11.57
N ILE A 194 -15.07 10.17 11.89
CA ILE A 194 -15.49 8.92 11.25
C ILE A 194 -16.87 9.09 10.59
N ARG A 195 -17.17 8.20 9.65
CA ARG A 195 -18.48 8.11 9.01
C ARG A 195 -19.22 6.93 9.59
N TYR A 196 -20.51 7.08 9.83
CA TYR A 196 -21.36 6.02 10.39
C TYR A 196 -22.80 6.15 9.91
N GLN A 197 -23.64 5.15 10.18
CA GLN A 197 -25.05 5.17 9.82
C GLN A 197 -25.78 6.35 10.47
N GLN A 198 -26.81 6.86 9.81
CA GLN A 198 -27.65 7.93 10.33
C GLN A 198 -28.96 7.32 10.87
N THR A 199 -28.86 6.55 11.95
CA THR A 199 -29.98 5.94 12.68
C THR A 199 -29.98 6.35 14.14
N PRO A 200 -31.15 6.47 14.81
CA PRO A 200 -31.22 6.86 16.21
C PRO A 200 -30.49 5.89 17.15
N VAL A 201 -30.59 4.60 16.87
CA VAL A 201 -29.88 3.52 17.56
C VAL A 201 -28.96 2.86 16.55
N GLN A 202 -27.69 2.77 16.89
CA GLN A 202 -26.68 2.22 15.98
C GLN A 202 -26.14 0.91 16.49
N GLN A 203 -25.72 0.09 15.52
CA GLN A 203 -25.01 -1.15 15.76
C GLN A 203 -23.78 -1.17 14.84
N TRP A 204 -22.59 -1.35 15.42
CA TRP A 204 -21.34 -1.40 14.66
C TRP A 204 -20.73 -2.79 14.74
N GLY A 205 -20.12 -3.24 13.66
CA GLY A 205 -19.26 -4.42 13.70
C GLY A 205 -17.94 -4.09 14.40
N ILE A 206 -17.42 -5.02 15.19
CA ILE A 206 -16.10 -4.90 15.82
C ILE A 206 -15.32 -6.21 15.74
N GLN A 207 -14.06 -6.11 15.32
CA GLN A 207 -13.05 -7.12 15.54
C GLN A 207 -11.81 -6.46 16.13
N VAL A 208 -11.16 -7.15 17.05
CA VAL A 208 -9.89 -6.72 17.60
C VAL A 208 -8.83 -7.73 17.22
N VAL A 209 -7.76 -7.26 16.63
CA VAL A 209 -6.60 -8.07 16.24
C VAL A 209 -5.41 -7.63 17.05
N ARG A 210 -4.72 -8.56 17.71
CA ARG A 210 -3.45 -8.32 18.38
C ARG A 210 -2.34 -9.07 17.66
N SER A 211 -1.28 -8.35 17.30
CA SER A 211 -0.04 -8.92 16.77
C SER A 211 0.97 -9.04 17.90
N VAL A 212 1.50 -10.24 18.11
CA VAL A 212 2.45 -10.60 19.17
C VAL A 212 3.77 -10.97 18.53
N MET A 213 4.76 -10.08 18.62
CA MET A 213 6.02 -10.22 17.88
C MET A 213 6.90 -11.35 18.38
N HIS A 214 6.99 -11.56 19.70
CA HIS A 214 7.85 -12.60 20.28
C HIS A 214 7.46 -14.03 19.84
N SER A 215 6.17 -14.26 19.57
CA SER A 215 5.66 -15.56 19.10
C SER A 215 5.40 -15.60 17.60
N GLY A 216 5.28 -14.44 16.94
CA GLY A 216 4.87 -14.31 15.56
C GLY A 216 3.38 -14.65 15.35
N HIS A 217 2.57 -14.56 16.40
CA HIS A 217 1.16 -14.88 16.35
C HIS A 217 0.29 -13.63 16.16
N GLU A 218 -0.78 -13.79 15.39
CA GLU A 218 -1.92 -12.87 15.41
C GLU A 218 -3.08 -13.51 16.16
N GLN A 219 -3.75 -12.73 16.98
CA GLN A 219 -4.87 -13.14 17.82
C GLN A 219 -6.08 -12.26 17.51
N THR A 220 -7.27 -12.84 17.50
CA THR A 220 -8.53 -12.12 17.28
C THR A 220 -9.47 -12.30 18.46
N TRP A 221 -10.25 -11.27 18.78
CA TRP A 221 -11.24 -11.34 19.86
C TRP A 221 -12.34 -12.35 19.53
N THR A 222 -13.00 -12.23 18.38
CA THR A 222 -13.90 -13.29 17.91
C THR A 222 -13.10 -14.39 17.22
N PRO A 223 -13.45 -15.66 17.39
CA PRO A 223 -12.73 -16.77 16.75
C PRO A 223 -12.90 -16.72 15.24
N ALA A 224 -11.98 -16.08 14.54
CA ALA A 224 -12.01 -15.95 13.10
C ALA A 224 -11.24 -17.08 12.41
N GLU A 225 -11.74 -17.53 11.25
CA GLU A 225 -11.07 -18.47 10.36
C GLU A 225 -10.50 -17.74 9.15
N ARG A 226 -9.22 -17.95 8.85
CA ARG A 226 -8.58 -17.41 7.64
C ARG A 226 -9.13 -18.00 6.35
N GLY A 227 -9.75 -19.16 6.45
CA GLY A 227 -10.37 -19.86 5.33
C GLY A 227 -11.83 -19.48 5.08
N ALA A 228 -12.41 -18.51 5.78
CA ALA A 228 -13.75 -18.01 5.50
C ALA A 228 -13.74 -17.03 4.32
N ALA A 229 -14.87 -16.94 3.61
CA ALA A 229 -15.03 -16.03 2.47
C ALA A 229 -15.12 -14.55 2.86
N SER A 230 -15.37 -14.26 4.15
CA SER A 230 -15.43 -12.93 4.71
C SER A 230 -14.83 -12.92 6.12
N PHE A 231 -13.93 -11.97 6.38
CA PHE A 231 -13.36 -11.73 7.69
C PHE A 231 -14.34 -10.93 8.57
N LEU A 232 -14.95 -9.87 8.00
CA LEU A 232 -15.85 -8.99 8.75
C LEU A 232 -17.17 -9.64 9.15
N GLU A 233 -17.61 -10.68 8.46
CA GLU A 233 -18.79 -11.44 8.93
C GLU A 233 -18.57 -12.19 10.22
N GLN A 234 -17.32 -12.49 10.53
CA GLN A 234 -16.93 -13.16 11.76
C GLN A 234 -16.72 -12.18 12.94
N SER A 235 -16.93 -10.88 12.71
CA SER A 235 -16.82 -9.85 13.74
C SER A 235 -17.98 -9.89 14.71
N GLY A 236 -17.72 -9.46 15.95
CA GLY A 236 -18.75 -9.18 16.94
C GLY A 236 -19.48 -7.87 16.64
N ARG A 237 -20.39 -7.47 17.53
CA ARG A 237 -21.21 -6.27 17.39
C ARG A 237 -21.16 -5.41 18.64
N LEU A 238 -21.05 -4.10 18.46
CA LEU A 238 -21.33 -3.09 19.48
C LEU A 238 -22.79 -2.67 19.32
N LEU A 239 -23.59 -2.85 20.35
CA LEU A 239 -25.03 -2.64 20.32
C LEU A 239 -25.43 -1.37 21.08
N ASP A 240 -26.60 -0.85 20.72
CA ASP A 240 -27.32 0.19 21.46
C ASP A 240 -26.56 1.54 21.58
N LEU A 241 -25.72 1.89 20.61
CA LEU A 241 -25.11 3.22 20.59
C LEU A 241 -26.16 4.27 20.23
N THR A 242 -26.40 5.21 21.16
CA THR A 242 -27.42 6.25 21.01
C THR A 242 -26.87 7.64 21.31
N GLY A 243 -27.50 8.66 20.72
CA GLY A 243 -27.17 10.06 20.97
C GLY A 243 -25.79 10.49 20.51
N LEU A 244 -25.27 9.87 19.44
CA LEU A 244 -23.97 10.23 18.87
C LEU A 244 -24.03 11.62 18.22
N LYS A 245 -23.14 12.51 18.64
CA LYS A 245 -23.04 13.88 18.11
C LYS A 245 -21.79 14.02 17.26
N ARG A 246 -21.98 14.24 15.96
CA ARG A 246 -20.87 14.42 15.03
C ARG A 246 -20.33 15.86 15.01
N GLY A 247 -21.21 16.85 15.11
CA GLY A 247 -20.87 18.26 14.95
C GLY A 247 -20.61 18.64 13.48
N LEU A 248 -20.24 19.88 13.25
CA LEU A 248 -19.76 20.36 11.94
C LEU A 248 -18.39 19.75 11.64
N VAL A 249 -18.20 19.34 10.40
CA VAL A 249 -16.91 18.81 9.89
C VAL A 249 -16.50 19.69 8.72
N MET A 250 -15.56 20.60 8.95
CA MET A 250 -14.98 21.44 7.93
C MET A 250 -13.48 21.59 8.20
N ASP A 251 -12.65 21.05 7.32
CA ASP A 251 -11.19 21.20 7.36
C ASP A 251 -10.76 22.09 6.20
N VAL A 252 -9.90 23.06 6.47
CA VAL A 252 -9.24 23.90 5.45
C VAL A 252 -7.74 23.73 5.62
N ASN A 253 -7.07 23.32 4.57
CA ASN A 253 -5.65 22.98 4.60
C ASN A 253 -4.87 23.79 3.55
N PRO A 254 -4.40 25.00 3.84
CA PRO A 254 -3.44 25.70 3.01
C PRO A 254 -2.08 24.98 3.02
N VAL A 255 -1.44 24.98 1.87
CA VAL A 255 -0.13 24.35 1.64
C VAL A 255 0.79 25.33 0.91
N MET A 256 2.04 25.40 1.31
CA MET A 256 3.11 26.12 0.64
C MET A 256 4.28 25.17 0.41
N THR A 257 4.82 25.18 -0.79
CA THR A 257 6.05 24.47 -1.15
C THR A 257 7.04 25.41 -1.80
N ALA A 258 8.32 25.20 -1.53
CA ALA A 258 9.41 25.91 -2.18
C ALA A 258 10.53 24.91 -2.50
N THR A 259 11.06 24.99 -3.72
CA THR A 259 12.14 24.12 -4.17
C THR A 259 13.26 24.96 -4.77
N SER A 260 14.49 24.48 -4.63
CA SER A 260 15.65 25.04 -5.31
C SER A 260 16.46 23.89 -5.88
N THR A 261 16.57 23.81 -7.20
CA THR A 261 17.26 22.72 -7.88
C THR A 261 18.59 23.19 -8.45
N GLY A 262 19.66 22.46 -8.16
CA GLY A 262 21.01 22.67 -8.68
C GLY A 262 21.33 21.71 -9.82
N GLY A 263 22.05 22.21 -10.80
CA GLY A 263 22.49 21.40 -11.93
C GLY A 263 23.51 22.15 -12.81
N ALA A 264 24.19 21.44 -13.71
CA ALA A 264 24.99 22.05 -14.74
C ALA A 264 24.10 22.86 -15.67
N ARG A 265 24.63 23.99 -16.16
CA ARG A 265 23.89 24.91 -17.03
C ARG A 265 23.49 24.24 -18.35
N SER A 266 24.41 23.48 -18.92
CA SER A 266 24.20 22.63 -20.10
C SER A 266 25.28 21.56 -20.17
N ALA A 267 25.16 20.61 -21.10
CA ALA A 267 26.19 19.59 -21.34
C ALA A 267 27.55 20.22 -21.77
N THR A 268 27.55 21.42 -22.36
CA THR A 268 28.74 22.16 -22.81
C THR A 268 29.20 23.22 -21.82
N ASP A 269 28.36 23.61 -20.86
CA ASP A 269 28.70 24.55 -19.77
C ASP A 269 28.45 23.87 -18.40
N PRO A 270 29.49 23.25 -17.81
CA PRO A 270 29.36 22.52 -16.55
C PRO A 270 29.21 23.42 -15.33
N THR A 271 29.15 24.76 -15.50
CA THR A 271 28.99 25.70 -14.39
C THR A 271 27.75 25.38 -13.59
N TRP A 272 27.94 25.11 -12.30
CA TRP A 272 26.83 24.72 -11.39
C TRP A 272 25.99 25.94 -11.05
N ARG A 273 24.67 25.82 -11.20
CA ARG A 273 23.72 26.87 -10.85
C ARG A 273 22.53 26.30 -10.12
N TYR A 274 22.05 27.04 -9.12
CA TYR A 274 20.76 26.78 -8.47
C TYR A 274 19.69 27.63 -9.15
N ARG A 275 18.58 26.98 -9.47
CA ARG A 275 17.36 27.61 -9.97
C ARG A 275 16.34 27.54 -8.84
N GLY A 276 16.09 28.66 -8.16
CA GLY A 276 15.00 28.80 -7.22
C GLY A 276 13.70 28.85 -8.01
N GLN A 277 12.69 28.06 -7.58
CA GLN A 277 11.33 28.23 -8.07
C GLN A 277 10.59 29.20 -7.15
N THR A 278 9.62 29.92 -7.71
CA THR A 278 8.71 30.73 -6.92
C THR A 278 7.95 29.80 -5.97
N PRO A 279 7.76 30.17 -4.69
CA PRO A 279 6.94 29.35 -3.80
C PRO A 279 5.57 29.09 -4.41
N GLU A 280 5.15 27.85 -4.39
CA GLU A 280 3.84 27.43 -4.87
C GLU A 280 2.87 27.38 -3.69
N PHE A 281 1.67 27.93 -3.91
CA PHE A 281 0.60 27.93 -2.92
C PHE A 281 -0.58 27.14 -3.45
N GLY A 282 -1.11 26.32 -2.59
CA GLY A 282 -2.28 25.53 -2.88
C GLY A 282 -3.12 25.32 -1.61
N GLY A 283 -4.20 24.59 -1.76
CA GLY A 283 -5.03 24.27 -0.60
C GLY A 283 -6.10 23.26 -0.87
N ASN A 284 -6.54 22.65 0.21
CA ASN A 284 -7.61 21.66 0.20
C ASN A 284 -8.71 22.10 1.16
N VAL A 285 -9.97 21.83 0.81
CA VAL A 285 -11.13 22.00 1.66
C VAL A 285 -11.86 20.67 1.73
N ARG A 286 -12.15 20.22 2.96
CA ARG A 286 -13.01 19.08 3.20
C ARG A 286 -14.23 19.52 3.97
N TRP A 287 -15.40 19.19 3.45
CA TRP A 287 -16.69 19.48 4.06
C TRP A 287 -17.54 18.22 4.20
N GLY A 288 -17.88 17.87 5.43
CA GLY A 288 -18.82 16.80 5.74
C GLY A 288 -20.26 17.31 5.51
N VAL A 289 -20.77 17.17 4.28
CA VAL A 289 -22.10 17.64 3.88
C VAL A 289 -23.21 16.97 4.68
N THR A 290 -23.06 15.67 4.94
CA THR A 290 -23.90 14.88 5.84
C THR A 290 -23.01 13.92 6.63
N PRO A 291 -23.52 13.22 7.66
CA PRO A 291 -22.73 12.17 8.34
C PRO A 291 -22.14 11.11 7.39
N ASN A 292 -22.77 10.87 6.26
CA ASN A 292 -22.41 9.83 5.32
C ASN A 292 -21.73 10.34 4.06
N MET A 293 -21.75 11.65 3.79
CA MET A 293 -21.22 12.26 2.57
C MET A 293 -20.21 13.34 2.88
N SER A 294 -19.12 13.38 2.12
CA SER A 294 -18.16 14.49 2.15
C SER A 294 -17.87 15.03 0.75
N LEU A 295 -17.75 16.34 0.68
CA LEU A 295 -17.24 17.08 -0.47
C LEU A 295 -15.80 17.50 -0.16
N ASN A 296 -14.89 17.19 -1.05
CA ASN A 296 -13.49 17.65 -0.98
C ASN A 296 -13.20 18.46 -2.24
N ALA A 297 -12.56 19.60 -2.08
CA ALA A 297 -12.09 20.43 -3.18
C ALA A 297 -10.63 20.79 -2.99
N THR A 298 -9.92 20.96 -4.09
CA THR A 298 -8.50 21.35 -4.07
C THR A 298 -8.19 22.31 -5.21
N VAL A 299 -7.30 23.24 -4.95
CA VAL A 299 -6.72 24.14 -5.94
C VAL A 299 -5.21 24.08 -5.80
N ASN A 300 -4.53 23.87 -6.93
CA ASN A 300 -3.08 23.73 -7.00
C ASN A 300 -2.54 22.83 -5.86
N PRO A 301 -3.03 21.58 -5.73
CA PRO A 301 -2.61 20.70 -4.65
C PRO A 301 -1.11 20.42 -4.75
N ASP A 302 -0.49 20.30 -3.59
CA ASP A 302 0.93 20.01 -3.50
C ASP A 302 1.29 18.64 -4.07
N PHE A 303 2.22 18.63 -5.01
CA PHE A 303 2.77 17.42 -5.65
C PHE A 303 4.20 17.10 -5.17
N SER A 304 4.77 17.87 -4.26
CA SER A 304 6.10 17.58 -3.74
C SER A 304 6.12 16.22 -3.06
N GLN A 305 6.78 15.26 -3.68
CA GLN A 305 7.02 13.94 -3.08
C GLN A 305 8.17 14.08 -2.10
N VAL A 306 7.85 14.08 -0.82
CA VAL A 306 8.85 14.15 0.26
C VAL A 306 9.71 12.88 0.31
N GLU A 307 9.18 11.75 -0.18
CA GLU A 307 9.93 10.49 -0.33
C GLU A 307 9.86 10.03 -1.78
N ALA A 308 11.03 9.91 -2.41
CA ALA A 308 11.12 9.32 -3.73
C ALA A 308 10.60 7.87 -3.72
N ASP A 309 9.87 7.50 -4.76
CA ASP A 309 9.45 6.13 -4.93
C ASP A 309 10.68 5.21 -4.97
N VAL A 310 10.60 4.08 -4.30
CA VAL A 310 11.66 3.07 -4.34
C VAL A 310 11.79 2.59 -5.77
N GLY A 311 13.01 2.59 -6.30
CA GLY A 311 13.27 2.10 -7.65
C GLY A 311 12.73 0.67 -7.81
N GLN A 312 11.82 0.48 -8.75
CA GLN A 312 11.27 -0.84 -9.09
C GLN A 312 12.13 -1.47 -10.19
N THR A 313 12.25 -2.79 -10.15
CA THR A 313 12.94 -3.55 -11.18
C THR A 313 11.91 -4.04 -12.19
N ILE A 314 12.13 -3.72 -13.48
CA ILE A 314 11.32 -4.23 -14.57
C ILE A 314 11.87 -5.60 -14.93
N TYR A 315 11.06 -6.65 -14.79
CA TYR A 315 11.38 -8.00 -15.23
C TYR A 315 10.83 -8.23 -16.65
N ASP A 316 9.62 -7.78 -16.94
CA ASP A 316 8.96 -7.90 -18.22
C ASP A 316 8.65 -6.50 -18.78
N PRO A 317 9.34 -6.04 -19.84
CA PRO A 317 9.14 -4.71 -20.42
C PRO A 317 7.78 -4.51 -21.11
N ARG A 318 7.02 -5.59 -21.31
CA ARG A 318 5.64 -5.53 -21.83
C ARG A 318 4.65 -5.05 -20.79
N GLN A 319 5.05 -5.01 -19.52
CA GLN A 319 4.20 -4.58 -18.41
C GLN A 319 4.58 -3.18 -17.95
N ALA A 320 3.59 -2.31 -17.84
CA ALA A 320 3.77 -1.01 -17.24
C ALA A 320 3.91 -1.11 -15.71
N ILE A 321 4.62 -0.17 -15.11
CA ILE A 321 4.82 -0.09 -13.65
C ILE A 321 3.83 0.92 -13.06
N SER A 322 3.13 0.55 -12.00
CA SER A 322 2.30 1.45 -11.22
C SER A 322 2.99 1.88 -9.92
N PHE A 323 2.63 3.07 -9.46
CA PHE A 323 3.06 3.60 -8.17
C PHE A 323 1.84 3.93 -7.31
N PRO A 324 1.89 3.69 -6.00
CA PRO A 324 0.78 4.02 -5.12
C PRO A 324 0.54 5.53 -5.07
N GLU A 325 -0.72 5.93 -4.89
CA GLU A 325 -1.09 7.34 -4.66
C GLU A 325 -0.55 7.77 -3.29
N LYS A 326 -0.09 9.03 -3.19
CA LYS A 326 0.45 9.62 -1.94
C LYS A 326 -0.15 11.00 -1.63
N ARG A 327 -0.90 11.58 -2.56
CA ARG A 327 -1.44 12.94 -2.42
C ARG A 327 -2.72 12.92 -1.58
N PRO A 328 -2.78 13.70 -0.47
CA PRO A 328 -3.89 13.62 0.51
C PRO A 328 -5.28 13.79 -0.10
N PHE A 329 -5.44 14.71 -1.04
CA PHE A 329 -6.73 14.92 -1.72
C PHE A 329 -7.24 13.63 -2.40
N PHE A 330 -6.38 12.88 -3.08
CA PHE A 330 -6.78 11.67 -3.79
C PHE A 330 -6.91 10.46 -2.85
N LEU A 331 -6.15 10.44 -1.74
CA LEU A 331 -6.21 9.38 -0.74
C LEU A 331 -7.51 9.38 0.07
N GLU A 332 -8.02 10.57 0.40
CA GLU A 332 -9.29 10.69 1.14
C GLU A 332 -10.42 9.96 0.42
N ALA A 333 -11.05 8.99 1.11
CA ALA A 333 -12.12 8.13 0.57
C ALA A 333 -11.77 7.37 -0.73
N ASN A 334 -10.50 7.05 -0.95
CA ASN A 334 -10.01 6.31 -2.12
C ASN A 334 -10.71 4.96 -2.29
N GLU A 335 -11.11 4.33 -1.18
CA GLU A 335 -11.85 3.07 -1.17
C GLU A 335 -13.18 3.10 -1.97
N ASN A 336 -13.75 4.29 -2.19
CA ASN A 336 -14.94 4.46 -3.01
C ASN A 336 -14.64 4.43 -4.51
N PHE A 337 -13.38 4.61 -4.91
CA PHE A 337 -12.93 4.61 -6.30
C PHE A 337 -12.20 3.32 -6.70
N GLN A 338 -12.00 2.40 -5.77
CA GLN A 338 -11.39 1.11 -6.08
C GLN A 338 -12.27 0.28 -7.01
N VAL A 339 -11.68 -0.23 -8.07
CA VAL A 339 -12.29 -1.10 -9.08
C VAL A 339 -11.33 -2.23 -9.43
N PRO A 340 -11.82 -3.40 -9.85
CA PRO A 340 -10.96 -4.40 -10.49
C PRO A 340 -10.20 -3.75 -11.68
N ASN A 341 -9.13 -4.31 -12.15
CA ASN A 341 -8.37 -3.81 -13.31
C ASN A 341 -7.97 -2.32 -13.28
N SER A 342 -7.98 -1.68 -12.10
CA SER A 342 -7.48 -0.30 -11.90
C SER A 342 -7.95 0.71 -12.96
N LEU A 343 -9.22 0.63 -13.39
CA LEU A 343 -9.81 1.56 -14.39
C LEU A 343 -9.84 3.02 -13.89
N ILE A 344 -9.66 3.23 -12.60
CA ILE A 344 -9.42 4.52 -11.96
C ILE A 344 -8.03 4.49 -11.33
N TYR A 345 -7.15 5.39 -11.78
CA TYR A 345 -5.79 5.56 -11.27
C TYR A 345 -5.45 7.05 -11.22
N THR A 346 -5.61 7.65 -10.06
CA THR A 346 -5.56 9.11 -9.86
C THR A 346 -4.19 9.73 -10.21
N ARG A 347 -3.10 8.97 -10.22
CA ARG A 347 -1.77 9.45 -10.68
C ARG A 347 -1.71 9.76 -12.18
N ARG A 348 -2.75 9.44 -12.96
CA ARG A 348 -2.89 9.95 -14.34
C ARG A 348 -3.20 11.44 -14.38
N ILE A 349 -3.78 11.98 -13.31
CA ILE A 349 -3.95 13.41 -13.09
C ILE A 349 -2.65 13.89 -12.44
N VAL A 350 -1.73 14.46 -13.21
CA VAL A 350 -0.34 14.69 -12.79
C VAL A 350 -0.20 15.98 -11.99
N SER A 351 -0.73 17.09 -12.51
CA SER A 351 -0.59 18.44 -11.94
C SER A 351 -1.94 19.18 -12.02
N PRO A 352 -2.99 18.76 -11.27
CA PRO A 352 -4.30 19.40 -11.38
C PRO A 352 -4.25 20.86 -10.91
N GLN A 353 -4.78 21.75 -11.76
CA GLN A 353 -5.03 23.14 -11.39
C GLN A 353 -6.16 23.24 -10.37
N GLY A 354 -7.15 22.35 -10.48
CA GLY A 354 -8.24 22.22 -9.53
C GLY A 354 -8.97 20.89 -9.66
N ALA A 355 -9.51 20.42 -8.53
CA ALA A 355 -10.33 19.22 -8.51
C ALA A 355 -11.38 19.27 -7.41
N ALA A 356 -12.49 18.57 -7.64
CA ALA A 356 -13.56 18.37 -6.66
C ALA A 356 -13.97 16.90 -6.60
N LYS A 357 -14.26 16.41 -5.39
CA LYS A 357 -14.61 15.03 -5.14
C LYS A 357 -15.76 14.93 -4.15
N LEU A 358 -16.85 14.27 -4.54
CA LEU A 358 -17.97 13.90 -3.68
C LEU A 358 -17.91 12.40 -3.40
N SER A 359 -17.96 12.00 -2.14
CA SER A 359 -17.88 10.58 -1.77
C SER A 359 -18.70 10.26 -0.53
N GLY A 360 -19.26 9.06 -0.49
CA GLY A 360 -20.00 8.58 0.67
C GLY A 360 -20.98 7.45 0.37
N LYS A 361 -21.98 7.28 1.26
CA LYS A 361 -22.99 6.21 1.15
C LYS A 361 -24.40 6.78 1.28
N ILE A 362 -25.28 6.49 0.34
CA ILE A 362 -26.68 6.90 0.33
C ILE A 362 -27.56 5.68 0.08
N GLY A 363 -28.46 5.34 1.01
CA GLY A 363 -29.45 4.27 0.82
C GLY A 363 -28.88 2.93 0.37
N GLY A 364 -27.74 2.50 0.95
CA GLY A 364 -27.06 1.26 0.56
C GLY A 364 -26.21 1.35 -0.71
N MET A 365 -26.14 2.52 -1.35
CA MET A 365 -25.28 2.80 -2.50
C MET A 365 -24.06 3.62 -2.09
N ASN A 366 -22.87 3.13 -2.39
CA ASN A 366 -21.64 3.90 -2.28
C ASN A 366 -21.46 4.73 -3.56
N VAL A 367 -21.17 6.01 -3.38
CA VAL A 367 -21.05 7.00 -4.46
C VAL A 367 -19.67 7.63 -4.38
N GLY A 368 -18.95 7.65 -5.49
CA GLY A 368 -17.73 8.41 -5.70
C GLY A 368 -17.84 9.17 -7.02
N VAL A 369 -17.71 10.49 -6.98
CA VAL A 369 -17.63 11.36 -8.16
C VAL A 369 -16.41 12.25 -8.00
N LEU A 370 -15.55 12.31 -9.00
CA LEU A 370 -14.39 13.17 -9.04
C LEU A 370 -14.31 13.87 -10.39
N SER A 371 -14.09 15.17 -10.35
CA SER A 371 -13.79 15.98 -11.55
C SER A 371 -12.48 16.76 -11.29
N ALA A 372 -11.59 16.79 -12.28
CA ALA A 372 -10.31 17.48 -12.20
C ALA A 372 -9.91 18.09 -13.54
N VAL A 373 -9.29 19.26 -13.47
CA VAL A 373 -8.63 19.92 -14.60
C VAL A 373 -7.13 19.84 -14.36
N ASP A 374 -6.40 19.15 -15.23
CA ASP A 374 -4.96 18.96 -15.13
C ASP A 374 -4.20 19.99 -15.99
N ASP A 375 -2.96 20.32 -15.62
CA ASP A 375 -2.10 21.16 -16.45
C ASP A 375 -1.48 20.30 -17.57
N GLY A 376 -1.89 20.53 -18.79
CA GLY A 376 -1.43 19.77 -19.96
C GLY A 376 0.08 19.92 -20.21
N ALA A 377 0.64 21.10 -19.98
CA ALA A 377 2.05 21.36 -20.19
C ALA A 377 2.92 20.68 -19.10
N ALA A 378 2.55 20.84 -17.83
CA ALA A 378 3.23 20.20 -16.70
C ALA A 378 3.10 18.67 -16.75
N SER A 379 1.99 18.15 -17.28
CA SER A 379 1.75 16.71 -17.45
C SER A 379 2.37 16.10 -18.71
N GLY A 380 3.06 16.92 -19.52
CA GLY A 380 3.66 16.48 -20.79
C GLY A 380 2.64 16.10 -21.88
N LEU A 381 1.39 16.56 -21.74
CA LEU A 381 0.27 16.22 -22.63
C LEU A 381 -0.06 17.33 -23.64
N GLY A 382 0.81 18.35 -23.77
CA GLY A 382 0.65 19.49 -24.66
C GLY A 382 0.02 20.72 -23.97
N SER A 383 -0.37 21.73 -24.75
CA SER A 383 -0.85 23.03 -24.22
C SER A 383 -2.33 23.03 -23.82
N VAL A 384 -3.10 22.00 -24.19
CA VAL A 384 -4.52 21.92 -23.85
C VAL A 384 -4.70 21.12 -22.57
N ASN A 385 -5.33 21.74 -21.59
CA ASN A 385 -5.58 21.12 -20.30
C ASN A 385 -6.57 19.96 -20.39
N PRO A 386 -6.19 18.73 -19.99
CA PRO A 386 -7.12 17.63 -19.94
C PRO A 386 -8.09 17.74 -18.76
N VAL A 387 -9.34 17.37 -19.00
CA VAL A 387 -10.40 17.28 -18.00
C VAL A 387 -10.71 15.81 -17.73
N TYR A 388 -10.73 15.44 -16.47
CA TYR A 388 -11.04 14.10 -15.99
C TYR A 388 -12.38 14.12 -15.24
N ASN A 389 -13.29 13.20 -15.59
CA ASN A 389 -14.53 12.97 -14.86
C ASN A 389 -14.62 11.47 -14.53
N LEU A 390 -14.69 11.16 -13.26
CA LEU A 390 -14.72 9.79 -12.76
C LEU A 390 -15.98 9.59 -11.92
N VAL A 391 -16.75 8.55 -12.23
CA VAL A 391 -17.95 8.18 -11.49
C VAL A 391 -17.87 6.72 -11.09
N ARG A 392 -18.06 6.46 -9.83
CA ARG A 392 -18.13 5.13 -9.26
C ARG A 392 -19.39 4.98 -8.42
N LEU A 393 -20.24 4.05 -8.82
CA LEU A 393 -21.43 3.66 -8.06
C LEU A 393 -21.29 2.20 -7.67
N ARG A 394 -21.58 1.85 -6.42
CA ARG A 394 -21.54 0.47 -5.96
C ARG A 394 -22.68 0.22 -4.98
N ARG A 395 -23.56 -0.70 -5.33
CA ARG A 395 -24.71 -1.08 -4.52
C ARG A 395 -24.46 -2.39 -3.81
N ASP A 396 -24.97 -2.46 -2.61
CA ASP A 396 -25.02 -3.63 -1.77
C ASP A 396 -26.18 -4.55 -2.24
N VAL A 397 -25.88 -5.82 -2.55
CA VAL A 397 -26.87 -6.79 -3.07
C VAL A 397 -26.95 -8.04 -2.18
N GLY A 398 -26.69 -7.90 -0.90
CA GLY A 398 -26.73 -8.95 0.12
C GLY A 398 -25.46 -9.00 0.96
N PRO A 399 -25.41 -9.83 2.01
CA PRO A 399 -24.26 -9.94 2.89
C PRO A 399 -22.98 -10.31 2.12
N GLY A 400 -21.94 -9.47 2.23
CA GLY A 400 -20.65 -9.67 1.57
C GLY A 400 -20.67 -9.59 0.03
N SER A 401 -21.81 -9.24 -0.59
CA SER A 401 -21.99 -9.15 -2.05
C SER A 401 -22.27 -7.72 -2.50
N ASN A 402 -21.77 -7.36 -3.69
CA ASN A 402 -22.03 -6.04 -4.28
C ASN A 402 -22.03 -6.09 -5.81
N ALA A 403 -22.62 -5.06 -6.41
CA ALA A 403 -22.54 -4.79 -7.85
C ALA A 403 -22.19 -3.32 -8.05
N GLY A 404 -21.40 -3.02 -9.06
CA GLY A 404 -20.90 -1.69 -9.31
C GLY A 404 -20.88 -1.27 -10.77
N LEU A 405 -20.88 0.04 -10.96
CA LEU A 405 -20.67 0.72 -12.23
C LEU A 405 -19.52 1.68 -12.09
N VAL A 406 -18.62 1.67 -13.04
CA VAL A 406 -17.57 2.68 -13.21
C VAL A 406 -17.73 3.36 -14.56
N TYR A 407 -17.61 4.67 -14.56
CA TYR A 407 -17.50 5.50 -15.75
C TYR A 407 -16.33 6.44 -15.59
N THR A 408 -15.45 6.48 -16.58
CA THR A 408 -14.35 7.45 -16.65
C THR A 408 -14.41 8.17 -17.99
N ASP A 409 -14.15 9.47 -17.96
CA ASP A 409 -14.09 10.33 -19.14
C ASP A 409 -12.86 11.24 -19.01
N ARG A 410 -11.93 11.15 -19.95
CA ARG A 410 -10.83 12.09 -20.11
C ARG A 410 -10.99 12.80 -21.44
N MET A 411 -11.13 14.11 -21.37
CA MET A 411 -11.25 14.99 -22.54
C MET A 411 -10.03 15.89 -22.64
N GLN A 412 -9.53 16.12 -23.87
CA GLN A 412 -8.45 17.05 -24.16
C GLN A 412 -8.68 17.68 -25.54
N GLY A 413 -9.22 18.89 -25.56
CA GLY A 413 -9.72 19.49 -26.78
C GLY A 413 -10.83 18.63 -27.38
N SER A 414 -10.67 18.24 -28.63
CA SER A 414 -11.62 17.34 -29.32
C SER A 414 -11.39 15.86 -29.05
N ASN A 415 -10.24 15.49 -28.44
CA ASN A 415 -9.94 14.11 -28.15
C ASN A 415 -10.58 13.66 -26.85
N TYR A 416 -11.09 12.43 -26.83
CA TYR A 416 -11.65 11.82 -25.63
C TYR A 416 -11.24 10.34 -25.49
N ASN A 417 -11.22 9.88 -24.24
CA ASN A 417 -11.20 8.46 -23.89
C ASN A 417 -12.22 8.23 -22.78
N ARG A 418 -13.17 7.36 -23.05
CA ARG A 418 -14.26 6.98 -22.13
C ARG A 418 -14.19 5.49 -21.86
N VAL A 419 -14.36 5.13 -20.59
CA VAL A 419 -14.48 3.73 -20.19
C VAL A 419 -15.76 3.57 -19.39
N ILE A 420 -16.55 2.55 -19.73
CA ILE A 420 -17.69 2.11 -18.96
C ILE A 420 -17.49 0.65 -18.60
N ALA A 421 -17.68 0.28 -17.34
CA ALA A 421 -17.59 -1.10 -16.91
C ALA A 421 -18.54 -1.39 -15.75
N PHE A 422 -19.03 -2.63 -15.71
CA PHE A 422 -19.77 -3.21 -14.61
C PHE A 422 -18.87 -4.21 -13.89
N ASP A 423 -18.95 -4.24 -12.57
CA ASP A 423 -18.28 -5.22 -11.76
C ASP A 423 -19.20 -5.76 -10.68
N SER A 424 -18.92 -6.97 -10.23
CA SER A 424 -19.60 -7.54 -9.10
C SER A 424 -18.67 -8.41 -8.27
N ARG A 425 -18.96 -8.50 -6.98
CA ARG A 425 -18.41 -9.50 -6.06
C ARG A 425 -19.59 -10.21 -5.42
N GLN A 426 -19.74 -11.47 -5.74
CA GLN A 426 -20.83 -12.31 -5.25
C GLN A 426 -20.26 -13.38 -4.32
N ARG A 427 -20.74 -13.39 -3.09
CA ARG A 427 -20.47 -14.48 -2.17
C ARG A 427 -21.49 -15.60 -2.37
N LEU A 428 -21.01 -16.79 -2.67
CA LEU A 428 -21.81 -17.96 -2.92
C LEU A 428 -21.63 -18.96 -1.74
N GLY A 429 -22.50 -18.85 -0.74
CA GLY A 429 -22.36 -19.56 0.53
C GLY A 429 -21.19 -19.05 1.38
N SER A 430 -20.62 -19.91 2.22
CA SER A 430 -19.57 -19.54 3.19
C SER A 430 -18.14 -19.65 2.65
N ARG A 431 -17.94 -20.23 1.46
CA ARG A 431 -16.61 -20.60 0.95
C ARG A 431 -16.29 -20.12 -0.46
N TYR A 432 -17.29 -19.73 -1.25
CA TYR A 432 -17.06 -19.34 -2.64
C TYR A 432 -17.28 -17.85 -2.83
N VAL A 433 -16.43 -17.24 -3.63
CA VAL A 433 -16.53 -15.84 -4.06
C VAL A 433 -16.34 -15.80 -5.56
N LEU A 434 -17.32 -15.24 -6.27
CA LEU A 434 -17.21 -14.90 -7.69
C LEU A 434 -17.02 -13.39 -7.80
N SER A 435 -15.91 -12.96 -8.36
CA SER A 435 -15.65 -11.57 -8.77
C SER A 435 -15.72 -11.50 -10.27
N SER A 436 -16.35 -10.45 -10.82
CA SER A 436 -16.46 -10.24 -12.25
C SER A 436 -16.33 -8.78 -12.60
N GLN A 437 -15.76 -8.49 -13.74
CA GLN A 437 -15.81 -7.18 -14.38
C GLN A 437 -15.95 -7.34 -15.89
N VAL A 438 -16.84 -6.58 -16.49
CA VAL A 438 -16.98 -6.47 -17.94
C VAL A 438 -17.14 -5.02 -18.33
N GLY A 439 -16.53 -4.62 -19.44
CA GLY A 439 -16.60 -3.24 -19.87
C GLY A 439 -15.98 -2.99 -21.22
N ALA A 440 -16.01 -1.73 -21.65
CA ALA A 440 -15.41 -1.32 -22.91
C ALA A 440 -14.83 0.10 -22.80
N SER A 441 -13.80 0.35 -23.61
CA SER A 441 -13.24 1.67 -23.83
C SER A 441 -13.63 2.22 -25.20
N PHE A 442 -13.86 3.52 -25.26
CA PHE A 442 -14.20 4.28 -26.46
C PHE A 442 -13.22 5.44 -26.58
N THR A 443 -12.54 5.53 -27.70
CA THR A 443 -11.58 6.60 -27.99
C THR A 443 -11.96 7.28 -29.28
N GLY A 444 -11.94 8.61 -29.31
CA GLY A 444 -12.32 9.37 -30.49
C GLY A 444 -11.67 10.75 -30.54
N ALA A 445 -11.85 11.41 -31.68
CA ALA A 445 -11.46 12.80 -31.91
C ALA A 445 -12.60 13.52 -32.66
N GLY A 446 -13.13 14.59 -32.07
CA GLY A 446 -14.27 15.29 -32.63
C GLY A 446 -15.53 14.41 -32.69
N THR A 447 -16.11 14.26 -33.89
CA THR A 447 -17.30 13.43 -34.15
C THR A 447 -16.96 11.98 -34.53
N THR A 448 -15.68 11.62 -34.65
CA THR A 448 -15.24 10.27 -35.03
C THR A 448 -15.32 9.36 -33.82
N ASN A 449 -16.29 8.45 -33.81
CA ASN A 449 -16.37 7.39 -32.80
C ASN A 449 -15.66 6.16 -33.31
N ARG A 450 -14.88 5.52 -32.44
CA ARG A 450 -14.39 4.18 -32.65
C ARG A 450 -15.29 3.18 -31.90
N ASP A 451 -15.37 1.98 -32.44
CA ASP A 451 -16.08 0.88 -31.80
C ASP A 451 -15.55 0.61 -30.40
N GLY A 452 -16.41 0.10 -29.52
CA GLY A 452 -16.04 -0.25 -28.17
C GLY A 452 -15.00 -1.35 -28.13
N ARG A 453 -13.90 -1.15 -27.38
CA ARG A 453 -12.84 -2.15 -27.17
C ARG A 453 -13.08 -2.86 -25.84
N PRO A 454 -13.39 -4.18 -25.85
CA PRO A 454 -13.85 -4.87 -24.64
C PRO A 454 -12.72 -5.24 -23.67
N LEU A 455 -13.13 -5.38 -22.41
CA LEU A 455 -12.40 -6.11 -21.36
C LEU A 455 -13.37 -7.03 -20.62
N PHE A 456 -12.85 -8.12 -20.10
CA PHE A 456 -13.55 -9.01 -19.16
C PHE A 456 -12.55 -9.59 -18.14
N ASP A 457 -13.05 -9.84 -16.94
CA ASP A 457 -12.32 -10.45 -15.83
C ASP A 457 -13.30 -11.23 -14.96
N PHE A 458 -13.05 -12.52 -14.78
CA PHE A 458 -13.81 -13.41 -13.94
C PHE A 458 -12.87 -14.16 -13.03
N THR A 459 -13.07 -14.05 -11.74
CA THR A 459 -12.33 -14.78 -10.73
C THR A 459 -13.28 -15.55 -9.84
N LEU A 460 -13.15 -16.88 -9.84
CA LEU A 460 -13.84 -17.77 -8.90
C LEU A 460 -12.83 -18.28 -7.87
N ALA A 461 -13.04 -17.91 -6.61
CA ALA A 461 -12.24 -18.37 -5.50
C ALA A 461 -13.04 -19.26 -4.57
N GLN A 462 -12.48 -20.43 -4.21
CA GLN A 462 -12.92 -21.20 -3.07
C GLN A 462 -11.96 -20.99 -1.92
N THR A 463 -12.47 -20.55 -0.78
CA THR A 463 -11.70 -20.38 0.44
C THR A 463 -11.95 -21.54 1.39
N GLY A 464 -10.95 -21.92 2.16
CA GLY A 464 -11.05 -22.97 3.18
C GLY A 464 -9.74 -23.12 3.94
N ARG A 465 -9.82 -23.60 5.18
CA ARG A 465 -8.66 -23.76 6.05
C ARG A 465 -7.58 -24.66 5.45
N SER A 466 -7.96 -25.85 5.02
CA SER A 466 -7.01 -26.88 4.53
C SER A 466 -6.97 -27.00 3.01
N SER A 467 -7.96 -26.50 2.30
CA SER A 467 -8.02 -26.55 0.84
C SER A 467 -8.75 -25.36 0.27
N GLY A 468 -8.40 -24.97 -0.93
CA GLY A 468 -9.04 -23.91 -1.67
C GLY A 468 -8.54 -23.90 -3.11
N PHE A 469 -9.09 -23.05 -3.93
CA PHE A 469 -8.57 -22.76 -5.26
C PHE A 469 -8.87 -21.32 -5.68
N ASN A 470 -8.12 -20.83 -6.63
CA ASN A 470 -8.39 -19.60 -7.38
C ASN A 470 -8.38 -19.94 -8.86
N ALA A 471 -9.44 -19.56 -9.57
CA ALA A 471 -9.56 -19.69 -11.02
C ALA A 471 -9.82 -18.30 -11.61
N VAL A 472 -8.97 -17.86 -12.52
CA VAL A 472 -9.05 -16.55 -13.17
C VAL A 472 -9.18 -16.74 -14.67
N PHE A 473 -10.09 -15.99 -15.28
CA PHE A 473 -10.23 -15.87 -16.73
C PHE A 473 -10.41 -14.40 -17.07
N GLU A 474 -9.41 -13.81 -17.68
CA GLU A 474 -9.36 -12.38 -17.99
C GLU A 474 -8.94 -12.13 -19.43
N GLY A 475 -9.41 -11.03 -20.01
CA GLY A 475 -9.02 -10.64 -21.35
C GLY A 475 -9.23 -9.16 -21.60
N MET A 476 -8.37 -8.60 -22.41
CA MET A 476 -8.39 -7.19 -22.77
C MET A 476 -7.99 -7.01 -24.23
N HIS A 477 -8.85 -6.30 -24.98
CA HIS A 477 -8.62 -6.04 -26.41
C HIS A 477 -7.30 -5.27 -26.61
N PRO A 478 -6.53 -5.52 -27.72
CA PRO A 478 -5.26 -4.83 -27.99
C PRO A 478 -5.36 -3.30 -27.96
N GLU A 479 -6.43 -2.74 -28.48
CA GLU A 479 -6.67 -1.30 -28.54
C GLU A 479 -7.47 -0.76 -27.33
N PHE A 480 -7.67 -1.56 -26.28
CA PHE A 480 -8.30 -1.07 -25.07
C PHE A 480 -7.41 0.01 -24.42
N THR A 481 -8.00 1.16 -24.11
CA THR A 481 -7.30 2.29 -23.52
C THR A 481 -8.08 2.83 -22.32
N ALA A 482 -7.42 2.97 -21.16
CA ALA A 482 -7.96 3.61 -19.99
C ALA A 482 -7.07 4.81 -19.60
N SER A 483 -7.34 5.98 -20.20
CA SER A 483 -6.50 7.17 -19.97
C SER A 483 -6.64 7.74 -18.55
N SER A 484 -7.72 7.43 -17.85
CA SER A 484 -7.93 7.75 -16.42
C SER A 484 -7.57 6.60 -15.49
N GLY A 485 -7.11 5.46 -16.06
CA GLY A 485 -6.78 4.23 -15.35
C GLY A 485 -5.34 3.80 -15.52
N PHE A 486 -5.02 2.65 -14.94
CA PHE A 486 -3.75 1.98 -15.14
C PHE A 486 -4.02 0.58 -15.71
N VAL A 487 -3.54 0.33 -16.91
CA VAL A 487 -3.55 -0.98 -17.56
C VAL A 487 -2.11 -1.43 -17.69
N SER A 488 -1.78 -2.56 -17.09
CA SER A 488 -0.42 -3.10 -17.13
C SER A 488 -0.06 -3.68 -18.50
N ARG A 489 -1.01 -4.36 -19.15
CA ARG A 489 -0.85 -4.99 -20.46
C ARG A 489 -2.21 -5.14 -21.15
N THR A 490 -2.28 -4.85 -22.43
CA THR A 490 -3.43 -5.08 -23.31
C THR A 490 -3.11 -6.18 -24.34
N GLY A 491 -4.09 -6.58 -25.11
CA GLY A 491 -3.93 -7.52 -26.20
C GLY A 491 -3.74 -8.97 -25.75
N THR A 492 -4.23 -9.33 -24.56
CA THR A 492 -4.07 -10.68 -24.01
C THR A 492 -5.36 -11.26 -23.50
N VAL A 493 -5.45 -12.58 -23.55
CA VAL A 493 -6.40 -13.40 -22.78
C VAL A 493 -5.61 -14.35 -21.90
N ARG A 494 -5.98 -14.48 -20.63
CA ARG A 494 -5.25 -15.29 -19.65
C ARG A 494 -6.20 -16.17 -18.85
N ALA A 495 -5.79 -17.41 -18.66
CA ALA A 495 -6.49 -18.39 -17.82
C ALA A 495 -5.54 -18.95 -16.78
N VAL A 496 -5.92 -18.83 -15.51
CA VAL A 496 -5.14 -19.33 -14.36
C VAL A 496 -5.99 -20.29 -13.54
N PHE A 497 -5.40 -21.41 -13.13
CA PHE A 497 -5.99 -22.30 -12.14
C PHE A 497 -4.96 -22.64 -11.07
N GLN A 498 -5.30 -22.34 -9.83
CA GLN A 498 -4.40 -22.45 -8.69
C GLN A 498 -5.11 -23.13 -7.51
N PRO A 499 -5.15 -24.46 -7.43
CA PRO A 499 -5.57 -25.18 -6.24
C PRO A 499 -4.54 -25.05 -5.12
N ARG A 500 -5.01 -25.17 -3.88
CA ARG A 500 -4.18 -25.07 -2.68
C ARG A 500 -4.55 -26.15 -1.67
N ARG A 501 -3.53 -26.75 -1.07
CA ARG A 501 -3.67 -27.64 0.09
C ARG A 501 -2.76 -27.16 1.22
N THR A 502 -3.29 -27.06 2.45
CA THR A 502 -2.56 -26.66 3.65
C THR A 502 -2.67 -27.75 4.70
N TRP A 503 -1.54 -28.12 5.29
CA TRP A 503 -1.41 -29.06 6.40
C TRP A 503 -0.95 -28.31 7.64
N PHE A 504 -1.44 -28.77 8.80
CA PHE A 504 -1.10 -28.23 10.12
C PHE A 504 -0.58 -29.37 11.00
N PRO A 505 0.71 -29.71 10.91
CA PRO A 505 1.31 -30.80 11.71
C PRO A 505 1.17 -30.52 13.22
N ARG A 506 0.79 -31.53 13.98
CA ARG A 506 0.71 -31.43 15.45
C ARG A 506 2.06 -31.71 16.08
N ASN A 507 2.37 -31.01 17.20
CA ASN A 507 3.59 -31.22 17.99
C ASN A 507 4.90 -31.14 17.17
N SER A 508 4.95 -30.30 16.15
CA SER A 508 6.07 -30.10 15.25
C SER A 508 6.64 -28.68 15.36
N VAL A 509 7.88 -28.49 14.97
CA VAL A 509 8.48 -27.17 14.72
C VAL A 509 7.76 -26.48 13.54
N ILE A 510 7.22 -27.28 12.62
CA ILE A 510 6.43 -26.79 11.48
C ILE A 510 4.99 -26.57 11.96
N GLN A 511 4.50 -25.33 11.84
CA GLN A 511 3.14 -24.94 12.19
C GLN A 511 2.18 -25.10 11.01
N SER A 512 2.63 -24.81 9.80
CA SER A 512 1.84 -25.04 8.60
C SER A 512 2.73 -25.27 7.37
N VAL A 513 2.23 -26.09 6.44
CA VAL A 513 2.80 -26.25 5.11
C VAL A 513 1.65 -26.04 4.12
N SER A 514 1.82 -25.13 3.17
CA SER A 514 0.86 -24.89 2.10
C SER A 514 1.51 -25.18 0.76
N PHE A 515 0.87 -26.01 -0.05
CA PHE A 515 1.30 -26.34 -1.40
C PHE A 515 0.24 -25.93 -2.40
N SER A 516 0.66 -25.32 -3.49
CA SER A 516 -0.22 -24.77 -4.53
C SER A 516 0.43 -24.91 -5.90
N PRO A 517 0.04 -25.89 -6.72
CA PRO A 517 0.39 -25.91 -8.14
C PRO A 517 -0.41 -24.83 -8.86
N ILE A 518 0.17 -24.26 -9.92
CA ILE A 518 -0.39 -23.13 -10.68
C ILE A 518 -0.23 -23.44 -12.16
N SER A 519 -1.35 -23.52 -12.86
CA SER A 519 -1.40 -23.50 -14.33
C SER A 519 -1.77 -22.07 -14.75
N ASP A 520 -0.93 -21.43 -15.55
CA ASP A 520 -1.10 -20.05 -16.02
C ASP A 520 -0.80 -20.00 -17.52
N ASN A 521 -1.84 -19.75 -18.30
CA ASN A 521 -1.75 -19.76 -19.75
C ASN A 521 -2.18 -18.39 -20.28
N THR A 522 -1.36 -17.80 -21.15
CA THR A 522 -1.63 -16.49 -21.75
C THR A 522 -1.57 -16.58 -23.27
N TRP A 523 -2.60 -16.05 -23.92
CA TRP A 523 -2.71 -15.89 -25.36
C TRP A 523 -2.59 -14.40 -25.71
N GLU A 524 -2.08 -14.10 -26.90
CA GLU A 524 -2.44 -12.87 -27.58
C GLU A 524 -3.93 -12.92 -27.96
N TRP A 525 -4.61 -11.78 -27.92
CA TRP A 525 -6.04 -11.66 -28.17
C TRP A 525 -6.49 -12.35 -29.47
N ASP A 526 -5.82 -12.03 -30.57
CA ASP A 526 -6.17 -12.57 -31.89
C ASP A 526 -5.93 -14.09 -31.99
N ARG A 527 -4.89 -14.57 -31.31
CA ARG A 527 -4.59 -16.02 -31.23
C ARG A 527 -5.67 -16.77 -30.45
N PHE A 528 -6.17 -16.18 -29.37
CA PHE A 528 -7.27 -16.76 -28.60
C PHE A 528 -8.55 -16.79 -29.43
N MET A 529 -8.90 -15.69 -30.08
CA MET A 529 -10.09 -15.61 -30.95
C MET A 529 -9.99 -16.55 -32.16
N GLY A 530 -8.78 -16.79 -32.64
CA GLY A 530 -8.50 -17.76 -33.72
C GLY A 530 -8.41 -19.21 -33.26
N GLY A 531 -8.59 -19.51 -31.97
CA GLY A 531 -8.57 -20.89 -31.43
C GLY A 531 -7.17 -21.54 -31.46
N THR A 532 -6.09 -20.75 -31.43
CA THR A 532 -4.71 -21.26 -31.48
C THR A 532 -4.12 -21.47 -30.08
N GLU A 533 -2.95 -22.10 -29.99
CA GLU A 533 -2.25 -22.36 -28.72
C GLU A 533 -1.81 -21.08 -27.99
N PRO A 534 -1.67 -21.11 -26.65
CA PRO A 534 -1.14 -19.99 -25.87
C PRO A 534 0.28 -19.58 -26.29
N ASN A 535 0.59 -18.30 -26.15
CA ASN A 535 1.95 -17.79 -26.23
C ASN A 535 2.79 -18.23 -25.04
N ASP A 536 2.23 -18.09 -23.84
CA ASP A 536 2.89 -18.46 -22.60
C ASP A 536 2.10 -19.62 -21.94
N ILE A 537 2.78 -20.71 -21.65
CA ILE A 537 2.25 -21.85 -20.89
C ILE A 537 3.15 -22.05 -19.70
N LYS A 538 2.61 -21.85 -18.50
CA LYS A 538 3.38 -21.94 -17.25
C LYS A 538 2.77 -22.98 -16.33
N LEU A 539 3.62 -23.86 -15.83
CA LEU A 539 3.31 -24.78 -14.74
C LEU A 539 4.26 -24.46 -13.57
N ASN A 540 3.71 -23.90 -12.54
CA ASN A 540 4.47 -23.43 -11.38
C ASN A 540 4.04 -24.18 -10.13
N THR A 541 4.88 -24.20 -9.10
CA THR A 541 4.48 -24.64 -7.75
C THR A 541 4.86 -23.57 -6.73
N ASN A 542 4.03 -23.41 -5.73
CA ASN A 542 4.29 -22.53 -4.60
C ASN A 542 4.15 -23.32 -3.29
N THR A 543 5.24 -23.46 -2.55
CA THR A 543 5.28 -24.12 -1.25
C THR A 543 5.65 -23.11 -0.19
N SER A 544 4.77 -22.89 0.78
CA SER A 544 5.01 -21.98 1.91
C SER A 544 5.05 -22.77 3.21
N VAL A 545 6.03 -22.51 4.05
CA VAL A 545 6.24 -23.16 5.35
C VAL A 545 6.31 -22.08 6.41
N THR A 546 5.51 -22.24 7.48
CA THR A 546 5.61 -21.41 8.69
C THR A 546 6.11 -22.27 9.82
N LEU A 547 7.13 -21.79 10.53
CA LEU A 547 7.76 -22.48 11.66
C LEU A 547 7.43 -21.76 12.97
N ARG A 548 7.58 -22.48 14.08
CA ARG A 548 7.46 -21.89 15.43
C ARG A 548 8.44 -20.72 15.60
N GLY A 549 8.03 -19.71 16.37
CA GLY A 549 8.84 -18.52 16.62
C GLY A 549 8.85 -17.53 15.46
N GLY A 550 7.92 -17.65 14.47
CA GLY A 550 7.73 -16.64 13.42
C GLY A 550 8.65 -16.75 12.19
N TRP A 551 9.42 -17.84 12.04
CA TRP A 551 10.16 -18.10 10.80
C TRP A 551 9.22 -18.48 9.66
N ALA A 552 9.48 -17.96 8.47
CA ALA A 552 8.75 -18.32 7.27
C ALA A 552 9.71 -18.62 6.10
N ALA A 553 9.38 -19.67 5.35
CA ALA A 553 10.09 -20.02 4.12
C ALA A 553 9.09 -20.20 2.97
N ASN A 554 9.51 -19.82 1.78
CA ASN A 554 8.74 -20.01 0.56
C ASN A 554 9.66 -20.55 -0.53
N LEU A 555 9.18 -21.59 -1.22
CA LEU A 555 9.82 -22.17 -2.38
C LEU A 555 8.83 -22.08 -3.55
N TYR A 556 9.22 -21.40 -4.61
CA TYR A 556 8.47 -21.27 -5.85
C TYR A 556 9.30 -21.86 -6.99
N THR A 557 8.71 -22.75 -7.78
CA THR A 557 9.35 -23.30 -8.98
C THR A 557 8.53 -22.94 -10.19
N TRP A 558 9.16 -22.77 -11.32
CA TRP A 558 8.47 -22.60 -12.59
C TRP A 558 9.06 -23.49 -13.67
N THR A 559 8.17 -23.95 -14.52
CA THR A 559 8.47 -24.52 -15.82
C THR A 559 7.54 -23.82 -16.79
N GLU A 560 8.11 -23.16 -17.79
CA GLU A 560 7.33 -22.39 -18.74
C GLU A 560 7.78 -22.64 -20.16
N THR A 561 6.87 -22.55 -21.10
CA THR A 561 7.19 -22.36 -22.50
C THR A 561 6.65 -21.01 -22.94
N PHE A 562 7.46 -20.29 -23.68
CA PHE A 562 7.21 -18.91 -24.07
C PHE A 562 7.48 -18.68 -25.55
N LYS A 563 6.60 -17.93 -26.22
CA LYS A 563 6.77 -17.52 -27.61
C LYS A 563 6.81 -16.00 -27.70
N TYR A 564 7.94 -15.45 -28.11
CA TYR A 564 8.06 -14.03 -28.35
C TYR A 564 7.26 -13.61 -29.59
N PRO A 565 6.33 -12.64 -29.46
CA PRO A 565 5.65 -12.06 -30.62
C PRO A 565 6.64 -11.32 -31.54
N ALA A 566 6.61 -11.63 -32.84
CA ALA A 566 7.58 -11.11 -33.81
C ALA A 566 7.57 -9.57 -33.94
N TYR A 567 6.43 -8.92 -33.64
CA TYR A 567 6.34 -7.47 -33.70
C TYR A 567 7.24 -6.75 -32.66
N LEU A 568 7.60 -7.43 -31.55
CA LEU A 568 8.44 -6.85 -30.50
C LEU A 568 9.89 -6.63 -30.95
N TYR A 569 10.34 -7.39 -31.92
CA TYR A 569 11.71 -7.30 -32.46
C TYR A 569 11.75 -7.01 -33.94
N SER A 570 10.70 -6.44 -34.52
CA SER A 570 10.59 -6.11 -35.94
C SER A 570 11.67 -5.12 -36.44
N ASN A 571 12.29 -4.36 -35.55
CA ASN A 571 13.41 -3.46 -35.84
C ASN A 571 14.78 -4.06 -35.55
N TYR A 572 14.86 -5.37 -35.22
CA TYR A 572 16.11 -6.08 -34.94
C TYR A 572 16.57 -6.81 -36.18
N PHE A 573 17.90 -6.75 -36.45
CA PHE A 573 18.59 -7.39 -37.56
C PHE A 573 19.84 -8.07 -37.02
N VAL A 574 20.36 -9.05 -37.74
CA VAL A 574 21.56 -9.81 -37.39
C VAL A 574 22.59 -9.71 -38.51
N GLU A 575 23.85 -9.48 -38.14
CA GLU A 575 24.97 -9.58 -39.07
C GLU A 575 25.15 -11.05 -39.48
N ARG A 576 25.00 -11.36 -40.77
CA ARG A 576 25.42 -12.65 -41.29
C ARG A 576 26.90 -12.59 -41.65
N ARG A 577 27.69 -13.51 -41.12
CA ARG A 577 29.14 -13.50 -41.22
C ARG A 577 29.63 -14.72 -41.96
N THR A 578 30.78 -14.56 -42.66
CA THR A 578 31.56 -15.67 -43.22
C THR A 578 32.21 -16.47 -42.09
N VAL A 579 32.69 -17.69 -42.40
CA VAL A 579 33.48 -18.51 -41.47
C VAL A 579 34.75 -17.78 -41.01
N ALA A 580 35.34 -16.92 -41.83
CA ALA A 580 36.48 -16.07 -41.52
C ALA A 580 36.11 -14.80 -40.72
N GLY A 581 34.84 -14.62 -40.35
CA GLY A 581 34.37 -13.50 -39.52
C GLY A 581 34.01 -12.23 -40.28
N GLY A 582 34.18 -12.15 -41.59
CA GLY A 582 33.77 -11.00 -42.40
C GLY A 582 32.25 -10.88 -42.51
N ILE A 583 31.72 -9.65 -42.52
CA ILE A 583 30.28 -9.38 -42.67
C ILE A 583 29.89 -9.66 -44.14
N LEU A 584 28.91 -10.56 -44.38
CA LEU A 584 28.32 -10.84 -45.68
C LEU A 584 27.18 -9.87 -45.99
N ASP A 585 26.19 -9.82 -45.11
CA ASP A 585 25.01 -8.98 -45.21
C ASP A 585 24.31 -8.83 -43.86
N THR A 586 23.16 -8.14 -43.84
CA THR A 586 22.33 -7.93 -42.68
C THR A 586 20.93 -8.48 -42.98
N VAL A 587 20.47 -9.42 -42.17
CA VAL A 587 19.17 -10.07 -42.30
C VAL A 587 18.27 -9.76 -41.12
N PRO A 588 16.92 -9.77 -41.25
CA PRO A 588 16.00 -9.61 -40.14
C PRO A 588 16.27 -10.66 -39.05
N PHE A 589 16.18 -10.21 -37.78
CA PHE A 589 16.21 -11.13 -36.65
C PHE A 589 14.92 -11.94 -36.61
N SER A 590 15.01 -13.24 -36.47
CA SER A 590 13.85 -14.14 -36.52
C SER A 590 13.50 -14.76 -35.14
N GLY A 591 14.39 -14.62 -34.16
CA GLY A 591 14.16 -15.20 -32.82
C GLY A 591 14.07 -16.74 -32.83
N THR A 592 13.69 -17.29 -31.67
CA THR A 592 13.35 -18.71 -31.51
C THR A 592 11.83 -18.83 -31.36
N ASP A 593 11.21 -19.80 -32.06
CA ASP A 593 9.76 -19.93 -32.08
C ASP A 593 9.15 -20.13 -30.68
N ARG A 594 9.73 -21.06 -29.91
CA ARG A 594 9.28 -21.32 -28.54
C ARG A 594 10.47 -21.67 -27.66
N LEU A 595 10.58 -20.98 -26.55
CA LEU A 595 11.59 -21.21 -25.52
C LEU A 595 11.01 -22.04 -24.39
N THR A 596 11.86 -22.78 -23.69
CA THR A 596 11.50 -23.46 -22.45
C THR A 596 12.44 -22.99 -21.35
N ASN A 597 11.86 -22.51 -20.25
CA ASN A 597 12.57 -22.04 -19.06
C ASN A 597 12.19 -22.89 -17.86
N ILE A 598 13.14 -23.09 -16.95
CA ILE A 598 12.92 -23.75 -15.66
C ILE A 598 13.73 -23.02 -14.60
N GLY A 599 13.12 -22.79 -13.44
CA GLY A 599 13.83 -22.13 -12.36
C GLY A 599 13.19 -22.31 -11.01
N VAL A 600 13.85 -21.72 -10.01
CA VAL A 600 13.49 -21.78 -8.62
C VAL A 600 13.70 -20.43 -7.95
N MET A 601 12.74 -20.05 -7.11
CA MET A 601 12.88 -18.94 -6.16
C MET A 601 12.75 -19.50 -4.75
N SER A 602 13.68 -19.16 -3.89
CA SER A 602 13.58 -19.43 -2.46
C SER A 602 13.60 -18.12 -1.69
N ARG A 603 12.73 -18.01 -0.69
CA ARG A 603 12.65 -16.87 0.21
C ARG A 603 12.58 -17.35 1.65
N VAL A 604 13.40 -16.76 2.50
CA VAL A 604 13.39 -17.02 3.94
C VAL A 604 13.26 -15.70 4.67
N SER A 605 12.37 -15.65 5.66
CA SER A 605 12.18 -14.50 6.54
C SER A 605 12.42 -14.93 7.99
N THR A 606 13.16 -14.11 8.73
CA THR A 606 13.34 -14.31 10.19
C THR A 606 12.08 -13.90 10.93
N PRO A 607 11.91 -14.27 12.19
CA PRO A 607 11.01 -13.60 13.12
C PRO A 607 11.28 -12.09 13.19
N GLN A 608 10.30 -11.36 13.68
CA GLN A 608 10.48 -9.98 14.11
C GLN A 608 11.04 -10.01 15.56
N TRP A 609 12.35 -10.18 15.70
CA TRP A 609 12.99 -10.05 17.01
C TRP A 609 12.95 -8.58 17.47
N LYS A 610 13.05 -8.35 18.77
CA LYS A 610 12.97 -7.00 19.35
C LYS A 610 13.86 -5.97 18.65
N GLN A 611 15.06 -6.37 18.23
CA GLN A 611 16.05 -5.46 17.62
C GLN A 611 16.37 -5.77 16.16
N PHE A 612 15.95 -6.90 15.62
CA PHE A 612 16.36 -7.30 14.28
C PHE A 612 15.29 -8.08 13.55
N SER A 613 15.19 -7.85 12.25
CA SER A 613 14.48 -8.73 11.32
C SER A 613 15.20 -8.74 9.98
N GLY A 614 15.05 -9.85 9.25
CA GLY A 614 15.68 -10.00 7.95
C GLY A 614 14.88 -10.85 7.00
N ARG A 615 15.12 -10.63 5.70
CA ARG A 615 14.59 -11.45 4.61
C ARG A 615 15.65 -11.63 3.55
N ALA A 616 15.80 -12.85 3.08
CA ALA A 616 16.63 -13.18 1.94
C ALA A 616 15.79 -13.88 0.87
N GLU A 617 16.02 -13.50 -0.37
CA GLU A 617 15.39 -14.10 -1.56
C GLU A 617 16.47 -14.39 -2.59
N LEU A 618 16.42 -15.59 -3.15
CA LEU A 618 17.31 -16.05 -4.21
C LEU A 618 16.45 -16.64 -5.33
N ILE A 619 16.66 -16.16 -6.55
CA ILE A 619 16.00 -16.62 -7.77
C ILE A 619 17.07 -17.09 -8.73
N GLY A 620 16.97 -18.32 -9.21
CA GLY A 620 17.95 -18.88 -10.14
C GLY A 620 17.34 -19.86 -11.13
N GLY A 621 17.94 -19.98 -12.29
CA GLY A 621 17.48 -20.86 -13.34
C GLY A 621 17.55 -20.23 -14.71
N GLN A 622 16.60 -20.60 -15.55
CA GLN A 622 16.41 -20.06 -16.88
C GLN A 622 15.15 -19.19 -16.91
N ASP A 623 15.22 -18.05 -17.58
CA ASP A 623 14.11 -17.09 -17.68
C ASP A 623 14.22 -16.30 -19.00
N ASP A 624 13.19 -15.53 -19.31
CA ASP A 624 13.09 -14.73 -20.52
C ASP A 624 14.14 -13.59 -20.53
N ASN A 625 14.95 -13.55 -21.58
CA ASN A 625 15.86 -12.45 -21.87
C ASN A 625 15.23 -11.50 -22.90
N PHE A 626 14.57 -10.46 -22.41
CA PHE A 626 13.94 -9.45 -23.27
C PHE A 626 14.91 -8.48 -23.93
N ASP A 627 16.21 -8.51 -23.60
CA ASP A 627 17.22 -7.73 -24.31
C ASP A 627 17.56 -8.38 -25.66
N GLU A 628 17.68 -9.71 -25.69
CA GLU A 628 18.11 -10.49 -26.85
C GLU A 628 17.05 -11.44 -27.39
N TRP A 629 15.85 -11.44 -26.83
CA TRP A 629 14.71 -12.29 -27.22
C TRP A 629 15.06 -13.77 -27.23
N SER A 630 15.72 -14.20 -26.17
CA SER A 630 16.23 -15.57 -25.98
C SER A 630 15.93 -16.07 -24.58
N SER A 631 16.27 -17.31 -24.26
CA SER A 631 16.33 -17.81 -22.87
C SER A 631 17.70 -17.48 -22.28
N ALA A 632 17.76 -17.00 -21.05
CA ALA A 632 19.00 -16.69 -20.36
C ALA A 632 19.11 -17.43 -19.02
N LEU A 633 20.33 -17.56 -18.51
CA LEU A 633 20.62 -17.98 -17.14
C LEU A 633 20.53 -16.77 -16.23
N ILE A 634 19.66 -16.83 -15.23
CA ILE A 634 19.46 -15.75 -14.27
C ILE A 634 19.93 -16.14 -12.87
N LEU A 635 20.45 -15.15 -12.15
CA LEU A 635 20.68 -15.21 -10.72
C LEU A 635 20.33 -13.85 -10.12
N TYR A 636 19.17 -13.78 -9.42
CA TYR A 636 18.75 -12.58 -8.74
C TYR A 636 18.77 -12.82 -7.26
N SER A 637 19.30 -11.88 -6.51
CA SER A 637 19.34 -11.93 -5.04
C SER A 637 18.81 -10.65 -4.44
N THR A 638 18.02 -10.78 -3.39
CA THR A 638 17.59 -9.65 -2.55
C THR A 638 17.81 -10.01 -1.09
N VAL A 639 18.51 -9.15 -0.37
CA VAL A 639 18.68 -9.26 1.08
C VAL A 639 18.18 -7.97 1.71
N GLU A 640 17.32 -8.11 2.71
CA GLU A 640 16.78 -7.00 3.49
C GLU A 640 17.07 -7.26 4.97
N ALA A 641 17.51 -6.23 5.67
CA ALA A 641 17.75 -6.28 7.11
C ALA A 641 17.22 -5.00 7.76
N ASN A 642 16.51 -5.15 8.87
CA ASN A 642 16.11 -4.04 9.72
C ASN A 642 16.73 -4.24 11.09
N TRP A 643 17.41 -3.21 11.57
CA TRP A 643 18.04 -3.19 12.87
C TRP A 643 17.53 -1.99 13.67
N LEU A 644 17.14 -2.26 14.91
CA LEU A 644 16.59 -1.32 15.88
C LEU A 644 17.54 -1.23 17.07
N PRO A 645 18.69 -0.52 16.97
CA PRO A 645 19.67 -0.45 18.05
C PRO A 645 19.10 0.19 19.31
N THR A 646 18.12 1.07 19.16
CA THR A 646 17.37 1.68 20.25
C THR A 646 15.90 1.81 19.87
N GLU A 647 15.05 2.18 20.81
CA GLU A 647 13.63 2.47 20.54
C GLU A 647 13.41 3.67 19.59
N LYS A 648 14.43 4.47 19.35
CA LYS A 648 14.37 5.72 18.55
C LYS A 648 15.12 5.64 17.23
N ILE A 649 16.01 4.67 17.05
CA ILE A 649 16.84 4.55 15.85
C ILE A 649 16.43 3.31 15.08
N ARG A 650 16.17 3.48 13.79
CA ARG A 650 15.91 2.41 12.83
C ARG A 650 16.90 2.48 11.69
N VAL A 651 17.58 1.38 11.44
CA VAL A 651 18.51 1.20 10.31
C VAL A 651 17.94 0.11 9.41
N SER A 652 17.68 0.45 8.15
CA SER A 652 17.18 -0.51 7.15
C SER A 652 18.17 -0.60 6.00
N GLY A 653 18.68 -1.80 5.75
CA GLY A 653 19.54 -2.13 4.63
C GLY A 653 18.79 -2.99 3.62
N ARG A 654 18.96 -2.70 2.32
CA ARG A 654 18.52 -3.57 1.22
C ARG A 654 19.62 -3.68 0.19
N TYR A 655 19.93 -4.90 -0.21
CA TYR A 655 20.80 -5.19 -1.33
C TYR A 655 20.03 -5.98 -2.37
N LEU A 656 20.02 -5.49 -3.60
CA LEU A 656 19.43 -6.17 -4.75
C LEU A 656 20.51 -6.33 -5.80
N GLU A 657 20.67 -7.56 -6.31
CA GLU A 657 21.54 -7.85 -7.43
C GLU A 657 20.82 -8.71 -8.46
N GLN A 658 20.99 -8.37 -9.73
CA GLN A 658 20.48 -9.12 -10.89
C GLN A 658 21.61 -9.42 -11.84
N ARG A 659 21.82 -10.71 -12.12
CA ARG A 659 22.76 -11.21 -13.12
C ARG A 659 21.99 -11.98 -14.17
N VAL A 660 22.22 -11.63 -15.42
CA VAL A 660 21.68 -12.30 -16.60
C VAL A 660 22.85 -12.70 -17.48
N HIS A 661 22.96 -13.99 -17.79
CA HIS A 661 24.02 -14.55 -18.61
C HIS A 661 23.42 -15.26 -19.80
N ARG A 662 24.09 -15.20 -20.95
CA ARG A 662 23.71 -15.97 -22.13
C ARG A 662 23.78 -17.46 -21.82
N LYS A 663 22.88 -18.20 -22.43
CA LYS A 663 22.83 -19.66 -22.26
C LYS A 663 23.92 -20.38 -23.01
N SER A 664 24.34 -19.87 -24.18
CA SER A 664 25.30 -20.48 -25.07
C SER A 664 26.75 -20.50 -24.52
N ASP A 665 27.24 -19.36 -24.05
CA ASP A 665 28.63 -19.15 -23.65
C ASP A 665 28.82 -18.62 -22.19
N ARG A 666 27.70 -18.44 -21.47
CA ARG A 666 27.66 -17.89 -20.12
C ARG A 666 28.23 -16.45 -19.99
N SER A 667 28.39 -15.75 -21.09
CA SER A 667 28.81 -14.36 -21.09
C SER A 667 27.71 -13.48 -20.48
N LEU A 668 28.12 -12.35 -19.87
CA LEU A 668 27.21 -11.43 -19.22
C LEU A 668 26.33 -10.71 -20.25
N VAL A 669 25.02 -10.70 -20.06
CA VAL A 669 24.07 -9.83 -20.75
C VAL A 669 23.85 -8.57 -19.91
N ARG A 670 23.48 -8.76 -18.65
CA ARG A 670 23.15 -7.65 -17.74
C ARG A 670 23.60 -7.95 -16.32
N LEU A 671 24.17 -6.92 -15.67
CA LEU A 671 24.42 -6.88 -14.24
C LEU A 671 23.84 -5.59 -13.68
N ARG A 672 22.98 -5.68 -12.68
CA ARG A 672 22.48 -4.54 -11.91
C ARG A 672 22.67 -4.77 -10.44
N SER A 673 23.15 -3.75 -9.72
CA SER A 673 23.37 -3.83 -8.26
C SER A 673 22.83 -2.57 -7.60
N ILE A 674 21.95 -2.74 -6.60
CA ILE A 674 21.27 -1.63 -5.91
C ILE A 674 21.38 -1.83 -4.39
N PRO A 675 22.50 -1.48 -3.76
CA PRO A 675 22.54 -1.31 -2.30
C PRO A 675 21.81 -0.03 -1.88
N ARG A 676 20.98 -0.13 -0.85
CA ARG A 676 20.26 0.98 -0.23
C ARG A 676 20.41 0.89 1.29
N LEU A 677 20.72 2.02 1.91
CA LEU A 677 20.75 2.19 3.36
C LEU A 677 19.81 3.34 3.74
N LYS A 678 18.99 3.11 4.74
CA LYS A 678 18.10 4.12 5.32
C LYS A 678 18.30 4.13 6.83
N VAL A 679 18.55 5.30 7.37
CA VAL A 679 18.67 5.55 8.81
C VAL A 679 17.61 6.56 9.22
N GLU A 680 16.80 6.23 10.20
CA GLU A 680 15.76 7.09 10.77
C GLU A 680 16.02 7.26 12.27
N TYR A 681 16.03 8.50 12.73
CA TYR A 681 16.10 8.87 14.15
C TYR A 681 14.81 9.59 14.54
N GLN A 682 14.00 8.93 15.35
CA GLN A 682 12.76 9.47 15.91
C GLN A 682 13.08 10.24 17.20
N VAL A 683 13.10 11.56 17.11
CA VAL A 683 13.39 12.45 18.25
C VAL A 683 12.24 12.40 19.26
N SER A 684 11.00 12.53 18.74
CA SER A 684 9.74 12.44 19.47
C SER A 684 8.65 11.97 18.52
N ARG A 685 7.41 11.72 18.97
CA ARG A 685 6.32 11.30 18.09
C ARG A 685 6.16 12.16 16.84
N PRO A 686 6.12 13.52 16.92
CA PRO A 686 5.93 14.35 15.75
C PRO A 686 7.22 14.68 14.99
N VAL A 687 8.42 14.33 15.50
CA VAL A 687 9.69 14.80 14.94
C VAL A 687 10.61 13.64 14.60
N PHE A 688 11.03 13.56 13.35
CA PHE A 688 12.09 12.64 12.94
C PHE A 688 13.09 13.27 11.96
N VAL A 689 14.27 12.67 11.89
CA VAL A 689 15.28 12.92 10.87
C VAL A 689 15.58 11.62 10.15
N ARG A 690 15.68 11.68 8.83
CA ARG A 690 15.93 10.50 7.99
C ARG A 690 17.04 10.79 6.99
N VAL A 691 17.92 9.80 6.80
CA VAL A 691 18.93 9.78 5.75
C VAL A 691 18.73 8.52 4.92
N VAL A 692 18.72 8.67 3.61
CA VAL A 692 18.63 7.55 2.65
C VAL A 692 19.77 7.68 1.66
N THR A 693 20.53 6.60 1.47
CA THR A 693 21.51 6.49 0.41
C THR A 693 21.20 5.28 -0.45
N GLN A 694 21.27 5.45 -1.76
CA GLN A 694 21.06 4.36 -2.72
C GLN A 694 22.05 4.48 -3.85
N TYR A 695 22.75 3.39 -4.12
CA TYR A 695 23.56 3.25 -5.32
C TYR A 695 22.79 2.43 -6.36
N ASP A 696 22.95 2.72 -7.65
CA ASP A 696 22.39 1.97 -8.78
C ASP A 696 23.47 1.79 -9.85
N GLY A 697 24.12 0.64 -9.85
CA GLY A 697 25.07 0.22 -10.85
C GLY A 697 24.38 -0.59 -11.94
N LEU A 698 24.65 -0.29 -13.21
CA LEU A 698 24.13 -1.00 -14.37
C LEU A 698 25.23 -1.23 -15.39
N LYS A 699 25.41 -2.51 -15.77
CA LYS A 699 26.24 -2.95 -16.88
C LYS A 699 25.42 -3.81 -17.81
N VAL A 700 25.39 -3.49 -19.10
CA VAL A 700 24.70 -4.25 -20.15
C VAL A 700 25.67 -4.42 -21.30
N ASP A 701 25.81 -5.65 -21.80
CA ASP A 701 26.67 -5.96 -22.95
C ASP A 701 26.00 -5.60 -24.29
N ALA A 702 26.78 -5.61 -25.35
CA ALA A 702 26.24 -5.48 -26.70
C ALA A 702 25.33 -6.68 -27.02
N LEU A 703 24.21 -6.42 -27.68
CA LEU A 703 23.22 -7.46 -28.00
C LEU A 703 23.76 -8.48 -28.98
N ARG A 704 23.48 -9.77 -28.75
CA ARG A 704 23.83 -10.89 -29.63
C ARG A 704 22.63 -11.82 -29.82
N ASP A 705 22.60 -12.50 -30.98
CA ASP A 705 21.61 -13.54 -31.26
C ASP A 705 22.01 -14.84 -30.54
N ASP A 706 21.85 -14.88 -29.21
CA ASP A 706 22.25 -16.00 -28.36
C ASP A 706 21.52 -17.32 -28.71
N SER A 707 20.30 -17.18 -29.20
CA SER A 707 19.46 -18.35 -29.49
C SER A 707 19.89 -19.14 -30.72
N ARG A 708 20.70 -18.56 -31.63
CA ARG A 708 20.96 -19.17 -32.94
C ARG A 708 22.39 -18.98 -33.50
N THR A 709 22.77 -17.73 -33.79
CA THR A 709 23.99 -17.46 -34.54
C THR A 709 25.15 -16.96 -33.71
N GLY A 710 24.88 -16.43 -32.51
CA GLY A 710 25.86 -15.73 -31.69
C GLY A 710 26.34 -14.39 -32.26
N ASN A 711 25.84 -13.98 -33.41
CA ASN A 711 26.26 -12.77 -34.10
C ASN A 711 25.65 -11.51 -33.47
N PRO A 712 26.27 -10.33 -33.66
CA PRO A 712 25.73 -9.08 -33.16
C PRO A 712 24.33 -8.79 -33.71
N ILE A 713 23.43 -8.37 -32.81
CA ILE A 713 22.14 -7.80 -33.16
C ILE A 713 22.30 -6.32 -33.45
N LEU A 714 21.69 -5.89 -34.56
CA LEU A 714 21.64 -4.52 -35.04
C LEU A 714 20.24 -3.95 -34.89
N LEU A 715 20.16 -2.69 -34.51
CA LEU A 715 18.91 -1.94 -34.49
C LEU A 715 18.79 -1.12 -35.79
N LYS A 716 17.67 -1.23 -36.48
CA LYS A 716 17.34 -0.41 -37.65
C LYS A 716 17.10 1.05 -37.19
N THR A 717 17.77 1.97 -37.87
CA THR A 717 17.64 3.42 -37.66
C THR A 717 17.23 4.08 -38.98
N ALA A 718 16.90 5.36 -38.94
CA ALA A 718 16.57 6.13 -40.15
C ALA A 718 17.74 6.16 -41.16
N THR A 719 19.01 6.04 -40.71
CA THR A 719 20.22 6.13 -41.54
C THR A 719 20.90 4.80 -41.79
N GLY A 720 20.29 3.67 -41.39
CA GLY A 720 20.88 2.35 -41.58
C GLY A 720 20.82 1.45 -40.36
N TYR A 721 21.83 0.63 -40.13
CA TYR A 721 21.88 -0.32 -39.01
C TYR A 721 22.97 0.08 -38.03
N ARG A 722 22.66 -0.03 -36.73
CA ARG A 722 23.58 0.29 -35.63
C ARG A 722 23.60 -0.84 -34.60
N ARG A 723 24.78 -1.22 -34.12
CA ARG A 723 24.91 -2.08 -32.94
C ARG A 723 24.41 -1.35 -31.71
N ALA A 724 23.76 -2.07 -30.81
CA ALA A 724 23.45 -1.55 -29.50
C ALA A 724 24.74 -1.21 -28.71
N THR A 725 24.81 -0.03 -28.17
CA THR A 725 25.97 0.40 -27.39
C THR A 725 25.90 -0.25 -26.00
N PRO A 726 26.98 -0.89 -25.54
CA PRO A 726 27.04 -1.38 -24.16
C PRO A 726 26.82 -0.26 -23.16
N ILE A 727 26.19 -0.58 -22.06
CA ILE A 727 25.96 0.36 -20.94
C ILE A 727 26.91 -0.01 -19.80
N ASN A 728 27.62 0.96 -19.28
CA ASN A 728 28.42 0.83 -18.07
C ASN A 728 28.26 2.13 -17.29
N ARG A 729 27.49 2.13 -16.20
CA ARG A 729 27.21 3.33 -15.44
C ARG A 729 26.94 3.01 -13.96
N GLY A 730 27.23 3.97 -13.12
CA GLY A 730 26.88 3.98 -11.70
C GLY A 730 26.28 5.30 -11.28
N GLY A 731 25.38 5.27 -10.32
CA GLY A 731 24.79 6.47 -9.74
C GLY A 731 24.59 6.32 -8.24
N LEU A 732 24.90 7.33 -7.48
CA LEU A 732 24.61 7.41 -6.04
C LEU A 732 23.61 8.53 -5.79
N ARG A 733 22.57 8.21 -5.09
CA ARG A 733 21.60 9.17 -4.57
C ARG A 733 21.72 9.21 -3.06
N ALA A 734 21.74 10.42 -2.50
CA ALA A 734 21.73 10.67 -1.07
C ALA A 734 20.70 11.74 -0.75
N ASP A 735 19.76 11.42 0.15
CA ASP A 735 18.70 12.32 0.58
C ASP A 735 18.70 12.41 2.10
N TRP A 736 18.49 13.60 2.67
CA TRP A 736 18.12 13.77 4.06
C TRP A 736 16.81 14.55 4.19
N LEU A 737 16.06 14.25 5.23
CA LEU A 737 14.77 14.85 5.54
C LEU A 737 14.66 15.12 7.03
N PHE A 738 14.29 16.35 7.38
CA PHE A 738 13.71 16.71 8.68
C PHE A 738 12.19 16.76 8.53
N SER A 739 11.47 16.14 9.47
CA SER A 739 10.01 16.08 9.50
C SER A 739 9.48 16.49 10.86
N TYR A 740 8.50 17.40 10.85
CA TYR A 740 7.65 17.72 12.00
C TYR A 740 6.19 17.54 11.59
N GLN A 741 5.52 16.55 12.17
CA GLN A 741 4.14 16.17 11.85
C GLN A 741 3.33 15.93 13.13
N PRO A 742 2.82 16.97 13.78
CA PRO A 742 2.07 16.84 15.03
C PRO A 742 0.72 16.12 14.86
N ASN A 743 0.05 16.34 13.73
CA ASN A 743 -1.24 15.73 13.38
C ASN A 743 -1.32 15.50 11.86
N PRO A 744 -2.15 14.56 11.39
CA PRO A 744 -2.40 14.37 9.97
C PRO A 744 -2.79 15.69 9.28
N GLY A 745 -2.10 16.00 8.17
CA GLY A 745 -2.30 17.20 7.37
C GLY A 745 -1.59 18.46 7.86
N THR A 746 -1.10 18.52 9.11
CA THR A 746 -0.22 19.61 9.59
C THR A 746 1.21 19.13 9.57
N VAL A 747 2.02 19.67 8.65
CA VAL A 747 3.39 19.21 8.44
C VAL A 747 4.34 20.36 8.18
N PHE A 748 5.57 20.22 8.65
CA PHE A 748 6.72 20.98 8.20
C PHE A 748 7.81 20.00 7.78
N PHE A 749 8.17 20.04 6.50
CA PHE A 749 9.25 19.23 5.95
C PHE A 749 10.34 20.13 5.39
N MET A 750 11.57 19.73 5.61
CA MET A 750 12.74 20.34 5.01
C MET A 750 13.72 19.24 4.61
N GLY A 751 14.23 19.30 3.41
CA GLY A 751 15.14 18.26 2.94
C GLY A 751 16.08 18.72 1.84
N TYR A 752 17.09 17.90 1.63
CA TYR A 752 18.05 18.05 0.55
C TYR A 752 18.33 16.68 -0.06
N GLY A 753 18.42 16.62 -1.37
CA GLY A 753 18.79 15.43 -2.10
C GLY A 753 19.88 15.75 -3.13
N ALA A 754 20.81 14.81 -3.30
CA ALA A 754 21.87 14.90 -4.30
C ALA A 754 21.95 13.61 -5.12
N ASN A 755 22.14 13.77 -6.43
CA ASN A 755 22.42 12.69 -7.37
C ASN A 755 23.85 12.85 -7.87
N LEU A 756 24.63 11.77 -7.79
CA LEU A 756 25.98 11.67 -8.32
C LEU A 756 25.99 10.56 -9.37
N GLY A 757 26.68 10.75 -10.47
CA GLY A 757 26.80 9.79 -11.57
C GLY A 757 28.25 9.49 -11.91
N SER A 758 28.46 8.32 -12.49
CA SER A 758 29.74 7.90 -13.07
C SER A 758 29.51 7.11 -14.36
N ALA A 759 30.46 7.17 -15.27
CA ALA A 759 30.49 6.38 -16.49
C ALA A 759 30.91 4.92 -16.26
N GLU A 760 31.09 4.50 -14.99
CA GLU A 760 31.51 3.16 -14.62
C GLU A 760 30.54 2.51 -13.63
N PHE A 761 30.37 1.18 -13.76
CA PHE A 761 29.56 0.35 -12.85
C PHE A 761 30.05 0.41 -11.41
N ARG A 762 31.37 0.46 -11.18
CA ARG A 762 32.00 0.68 -9.88
C ARG A 762 32.76 1.99 -9.93
N PRO A 763 32.12 3.10 -9.58
CA PRO A 763 32.73 4.40 -9.75
C PRO A 763 33.89 4.61 -8.80
N THR A 764 35.02 5.06 -9.36
CA THR A 764 36.14 5.64 -8.61
C THR A 764 35.98 7.15 -8.48
N ASP A 765 35.20 7.78 -9.39
CA ASP A 765 34.88 9.21 -9.41
C ASP A 765 33.36 9.42 -9.59
N LEU A 766 32.69 9.82 -8.54
CA LEU A 766 31.30 10.22 -8.57
C LEU A 766 31.20 11.73 -8.75
N GLN A 767 30.61 12.15 -9.87
CA GLN A 767 30.38 13.57 -10.15
C GLN A 767 28.93 13.94 -9.84
N ARG A 768 28.73 15.07 -9.17
CA ARG A 768 27.40 15.60 -8.88
C ARG A 768 26.68 15.94 -10.19
N THR A 769 25.53 15.33 -10.41
CA THR A 769 24.70 15.53 -11.62
C THR A 769 23.49 16.40 -11.37
N ALA A 770 22.94 16.35 -10.17
CA ALA A 770 21.83 17.19 -9.73
C ALA A 770 21.78 17.21 -8.20
N ASP A 771 21.25 18.31 -7.64
CA ASP A 771 20.86 18.35 -6.23
C ASP A 771 19.67 19.30 -6.04
N GLY A 772 19.14 19.36 -4.82
CA GLY A 772 18.07 20.30 -4.54
C GLY A 772 17.66 20.33 -3.08
N PHE A 773 17.22 21.51 -2.68
CA PHE A 773 16.56 21.74 -1.40
C PHE A 773 15.05 21.86 -1.62
N PHE A 774 14.29 21.41 -0.65
CA PHE A 774 12.86 21.68 -0.61
C PHE A 774 12.41 22.00 0.82
N VAL A 775 11.37 22.83 0.90
CA VAL A 775 10.64 23.14 2.12
C VAL A 775 9.15 22.99 1.81
N LYS A 776 8.41 22.36 2.71
CA LYS A 776 6.96 22.24 2.65
C LYS A 776 6.36 22.61 3.99
N LEU A 777 5.34 23.43 3.95
CA LEU A 777 4.53 23.82 5.10
C LEU A 777 3.06 23.57 4.76
N SER A 778 2.37 22.88 5.64
CA SER A 778 0.93 22.63 5.57
C SER A 778 0.33 22.75 6.96
N TYR A 779 -0.82 23.39 7.08
CA TYR A 779 -1.53 23.53 8.35
C TYR A 779 -3.02 23.28 8.16
N VAL A 780 -3.60 22.44 9.00
CA VAL A 780 -5.04 22.13 8.94
C VAL A 780 -5.80 22.93 9.99
N PHE A 781 -6.68 23.80 9.52
CA PHE A 781 -7.70 24.45 10.34
C PHE A 781 -8.92 23.55 10.40
N ARG A 782 -9.37 23.20 11.58
CA ARG A 782 -10.52 22.32 11.84
C ARG A 782 -11.57 23.01 12.67
N SER A 783 -12.86 22.88 12.25
CA SER A 783 -14.02 23.35 13.02
C SER A 783 -14.60 22.23 13.89
#